data_c0b7d31516e6feb5b59f25d71bf90ccb
#
_entry.id   c0b7d31516e6feb5b59f25d71bf90ccb
#
_cell.length_a   1.000
_cell.length_b   1.000
_cell.length_c   1.000
_cell.angle_alpha   90.00
_cell.angle_beta   90.00
_cell.angle_gamma   90.00
#
_symmetry.space_group_name_H-M   'P 1'
#
loop_
_entity.id
_entity.type
_entity.pdbx_description
1 polymer ?
#
loop_
_entity_poly.entity_id
_entity_poly.type
_entity_poly.pdbx_seq_one_letter_code
_entity_poly.pdbx_strand_id
1 'polypeptide(L)'
;KKDFKEKIXMMSMYYKAIHKLSDAXLKDSVLDFIFDHSKVSIELAYENXELNFYIVTYKXYVNVVTQHITSIYNDAEVRIIDKEKEYIHIKPFXYTIRAASLYKDHDDYFPIRSFKYLEDDPLNNFTNVFSSLDKEDKAVYQLVLKPIGSSWNKKAKHASXLVAKXEYKKNKKIPFLDFFWNPLVALVQGPDSMQXGDSNAPGASSXDAYKIFNQAETEAHKIMXESAXQPGFRCSIRVLVASKNPKNAEDXAHAVIAASSIFTDEYNNALDNPQFYEDFLYFIFTPIRYFAFQMKLIGFFQGVSTYSTDELSTLYHFPDINYNKSPIINWLDYKKLSPPHNLKSPRNPCILEEKVKIGTREVIDEETGETKIEDVFEIKKVHRHLGXFPVYKDGSLMXWNEYRNKKTPVYFDKKDRGRHHYIIXKSXGXKSVFIGYMARQDMRNGDGLCVIDPHGDLVEDVLAFTPKERARDTVIFDPADDEYPMGLNMLEVISQDPELRKREMDRAAMDATEIFIKIFGDEIFGPRIQHYFRNGCLTLMEDVEDGGTLIDVPRLFVDDAFMKYKVSKVKNPVVKSFWDHEYANTXDREKQEMIPYFSSKFGPFITNTTIRNIIGQPKSAFNIREIMDNQKALLVNLSKXKIXALNAQLLGLIFVSKVNMAAMSRADMPEDERKDFFMYVDEFQNFATETFGEILSEARKYKLALIMAHQFIAQIGXSSGQKXDKPSIKDAVFGNAGTIMSFKVGADDAEYLEKEYAPLLSQQDIIGIANFTTYVKLNINNATTRPFDMKTIWDNNYKNVEAAKIMKEYSRKKYGRKKKYVDMEIEARLGIT
;
A
#
# COMPACT_ATOMS: atom_id res chain seq x y z
N LYS A 1 -23.61 -15.20 -12.28
CA LYS A 1 -23.72 -13.73 -12.09
C LYS A 1 -24.40 -13.45 -10.73
N LYS A 2 -23.71 -12.80 -9.81
CA LYS A 2 -24.35 -12.31 -8.58
C LYS A 2 -25.36 -11.23 -9.00
N ASP A 3 -26.57 -11.34 -8.53
CA ASP A 3 -27.65 -10.42 -8.85
C ASP A 3 -27.43 -9.08 -8.12
N PHE A 4 -27.56 -7.95 -8.82
CA PHE A 4 -27.50 -6.60 -8.21
C PHE A 4 -28.50 -6.47 -7.05
N LYS A 5 -29.58 -7.20 -7.11
CA LYS A 5 -30.63 -7.21 -6.08
C LYS A 5 -30.12 -7.65 -4.71
N GLU A 6 -29.13 -8.57 -4.68
CA GLU A 6 -28.46 -8.96 -3.41
C GLU A 6 -27.72 -7.79 -2.78
N LYS A 7 -27.11 -6.97 -3.60
CA LYS A 7 -26.37 -5.78 -3.13
C LYS A 7 -27.29 -4.71 -2.59
N ILE A 8 -28.40 -4.48 -3.22
CA ILE A 8 -29.43 -3.54 -2.72
C ILE A 8 -30.08 -4.04 -1.42
N UNK A 9 -30.30 -5.09 -1.28
CA UNK A 9 -30.77 -5.68 -0.20
C UNK A 9 -29.99 -5.44 1.02
N MET A 10 -28.66 -5.32 0.87
CA MET A 10 -27.78 -4.91 1.99
C MET A 10 -28.25 -3.59 2.59
N MET A 11 -28.64 -2.65 1.75
CA MET A 11 -29.15 -1.37 2.24
C MET A 11 -30.47 -1.50 3.02
N SER A 12 -31.33 -2.40 2.66
CA SER A 12 -32.57 -2.70 3.41
C SER A 12 -32.23 -3.16 4.85
N MET A 13 -31.16 -3.96 5.01
CA MET A 13 -30.67 -4.37 6.34
C MET A 13 -30.21 -3.16 7.16
N TYR A 14 -29.51 -2.22 6.50
CA TYR A 14 -29.06 -1.00 7.14
C TYR A 14 -30.24 -0.15 7.62
N TYR A 15 -31.25 0.06 6.78
CA TYR A 15 -32.47 0.81 7.17
C TYR A 15 -33.19 0.13 8.35
N LYS A 16 -33.29 -1.19 8.37
CA LYS A 16 -33.88 -1.95 9.50
C LYS A 16 -33.10 -1.72 10.79
N ALA A 17 -31.77 -1.65 10.72
CA ALA A 17 -30.92 -1.38 11.88
C ALA A 17 -31.17 0.04 12.42
N ILE A 18 -31.20 1.06 11.53
CA ILE A 18 -31.52 2.44 11.93
C ILE A 18 -32.90 2.56 12.59
N HIS A 19 -33.88 1.86 12.04
CA HIS A 19 -35.25 1.87 12.60
C HIS A 19 -35.26 1.38 14.06
N LYS A 20 -34.53 0.29 14.36
CA LYS A 20 -34.42 -0.26 15.72
C LYS A 20 -33.73 0.68 16.71
N LEU A 21 -32.77 1.50 16.22
CA LEU A 21 -32.07 2.48 17.07
C LEU A 21 -33.01 3.54 17.59
N SER A 22 -34.04 3.92 16.84
CA SER A 22 -35.02 4.91 17.24
C SER A 22 -35.93 4.39 18.37
N ASP A 23 -36.18 3.09 18.42
CA ASP A 23 -37.00 2.47 19.49
C ASP A 23 -36.22 2.37 20.83
N ALA A 24 -34.96 2.23 20.75
CA ALA A 24 -34.12 2.04 21.95
C ALA A 24 -33.73 3.32 22.71
N UNK A 25 -33.82 4.32 22.06
CA UNK A 25 -33.32 5.46 22.60
C UNK A 25 -34.28 6.48 23.01
N LEU A 26 -35.32 6.32 22.68
CA LEU A 26 -36.09 7.57 22.55
C LEU A 26 -37.28 7.73 23.48
N LYS A 27 -37.30 7.05 24.59
CA LYS A 27 -38.44 7.26 25.50
C LYS A 27 -38.29 8.44 26.48
N ASP A 28 -37.19 9.15 26.51
CA ASP A 28 -36.84 9.97 27.66
C ASP A 28 -36.55 11.46 27.44
N SER A 29 -36.99 12.10 26.34
CA SER A 29 -36.63 13.51 26.20
C SER A 29 -37.68 14.39 25.55
N VAL A 30 -38.18 15.34 26.30
CA VAL A 30 -38.91 16.54 25.85
C VAL A 30 -38.07 17.29 24.78
N LEU A 31 -36.74 17.17 24.88
CA LEU A 31 -35.80 17.76 23.91
C LEU A 31 -35.90 17.12 22.50
N ASP A 32 -36.26 15.85 22.43
CA ASP A 32 -36.41 15.15 21.14
C ASP A 32 -37.65 15.66 20.36
N PHE A 33 -38.67 16.11 21.08
CA PHE A 33 -39.84 16.73 20.48
C PHE A 33 -39.49 18.08 19.80
N ILE A 34 -38.60 18.85 20.43
CA ILE A 34 -38.24 20.21 19.97
C ILE A 34 -37.16 20.13 18.88
N PHE A 35 -36.16 19.24 19.04
CA PHE A 35 -34.95 19.20 18.16
C PHE A 35 -34.91 18.05 17.16
N ASP A 36 -35.84 17.11 17.23
CA ASP A 36 -36.06 16.02 16.28
C ASP A 36 -34.76 15.20 16.00
N HIS A 37 -34.13 14.72 17.07
CA HIS A 37 -32.84 14.02 17.03
C HIS A 37 -32.86 12.63 16.38
N SER A 38 -34.05 12.09 16.09
CA SER A 38 -34.21 10.75 15.51
C SER A 38 -34.03 10.68 13.99
N LYS A 39 -33.84 11.82 13.33
CA LYS A 39 -33.73 11.85 11.87
C LYS A 39 -32.29 11.58 11.38
N VAL A 40 -32.22 10.97 10.21
CA VAL A 40 -30.95 10.71 9.48
C VAL A 40 -31.12 11.22 8.05
N SER A 41 -30.16 11.98 7.55
CA SER A 41 -30.14 12.40 6.14
C SER A 41 -29.15 11.52 5.37
N ILE A 42 -29.58 11.01 4.22
CA ILE A 42 -28.75 10.22 3.33
C ILE A 42 -28.67 10.96 2.01
N GLU A 43 -27.46 11.20 1.52
CA GLU A 43 -27.26 12.15 0.44
C GLU A 43 -26.27 11.64 -0.60
N LEU A 44 -26.60 11.93 -1.87
CA LEU A 44 -25.75 11.72 -3.01
C LEU A 44 -25.37 13.12 -3.53
N ALA A 45 -24.11 13.49 -3.48
CA ALA A 45 -23.67 14.84 -3.81
C ALA A 45 -22.60 14.84 -4.89
N TYR A 46 -22.82 15.69 -5.91
CA TYR A 46 -21.89 15.91 -7.02
C TYR A 46 -21.17 17.25 -6.80
N GLU A 47 -19.87 17.22 -6.81
CA GLU A 47 -19.01 18.40 -6.74
C GLU A 47 -17.63 18.08 -7.38
N ASN A 48 -17.12 18.94 -8.16
CA ASN A 48 -15.79 18.83 -8.77
C ASN A 48 -15.51 17.55 -9.59
N UNK A 49 -16.67 17.05 -10.20
CA UNK A 49 -16.55 16.00 -10.99
C UNK A 49 -16.65 14.73 -10.41
N GLU A 50 -16.87 14.79 -9.09
CA GLU A 50 -16.99 13.57 -8.33
C GLU A 50 -18.36 13.42 -7.69
N LEU A 51 -18.84 12.19 -7.60
CA LEU A 51 -20.11 11.84 -6.95
C LEU A 51 -19.78 11.09 -5.66
N ASN A 52 -20.18 11.65 -4.54
CA ASN A 52 -19.89 11.13 -3.20
C ASN A 52 -21.18 10.80 -2.45
N PHE A 53 -21.08 9.86 -1.52
CA PHE A 53 -22.17 9.32 -0.72
C PHE A 53 -22.00 9.78 0.73
N TYR A 54 -22.99 10.44 1.28
CA TYR A 54 -22.93 11.04 2.63
C TYR A 54 -24.09 10.54 3.51
N ILE A 55 -23.80 10.42 4.79
CA ILE A 55 -24.83 10.22 5.83
C ILE A 55 -24.64 11.32 6.86
N VAL A 56 -25.69 12.07 7.14
CA VAL A 56 -25.70 13.13 8.15
C VAL A 56 -26.58 12.68 9.31
N THR A 57 -26.00 12.65 10.50
CA THR A 57 -26.68 12.22 11.73
C THR A 57 -26.17 13.02 12.92
N TYR A 58 -26.90 12.98 14.04
CA TYR A 58 -26.45 13.61 15.29
C TYR A 58 -25.20 12.93 15.84
N LYS A 59 -24.31 13.67 16.40
CA LYS A 59 -23.02 13.27 16.95
C LYS A 59 -23.09 12.02 17.88
N UNK A 60 -24.07 11.93 18.32
CA UNK A 60 -24.35 10.88 19.18
C UNK A 60 -24.43 9.59 18.49
N TYR A 61 -24.88 9.60 17.50
CA TYR A 61 -25.14 8.37 16.75
C TYR A 61 -24.04 8.04 15.73
N VAL A 62 -23.06 8.87 15.51
CA VAL A 62 -22.02 8.70 14.48
C VAL A 62 -21.33 7.34 14.60
N ASN A 63 -20.89 6.96 15.80
CA ASN A 63 -20.20 5.69 16.01
C ASN A 63 -21.08 4.48 15.68
N VAL A 64 -22.35 4.53 16.09
CA VAL A 64 -23.29 3.44 15.86
C VAL A 64 -23.62 3.33 14.36
N VAL A 65 -23.87 4.46 13.70
CA VAL A 65 -24.13 4.51 12.26
C VAL A 65 -22.91 3.94 11.48
N THR A 66 -21.70 4.36 11.86
CA THR A 66 -20.46 3.89 11.26
C THR A 66 -20.29 2.36 11.44
N GLN A 67 -20.53 1.86 12.65
CA GLN A 67 -20.43 0.43 12.94
C GLN A 67 -21.44 -0.39 12.12
N HIS A 68 -22.67 0.11 11.97
CA HIS A 68 -23.66 -0.61 11.16
C HIS A 68 -23.30 -0.62 9.67
N ILE A 69 -22.80 0.50 9.14
CA ILE A 69 -22.33 0.55 7.74
C ILE A 69 -21.21 -0.47 7.53
N THR A 70 -20.18 -0.43 8.39
CA THR A 70 -18.99 -1.30 8.23
C THR A 70 -19.27 -2.78 8.53
N SER A 71 -20.32 -3.08 9.29
CA SER A 71 -20.72 -4.48 9.53
C SER A 71 -21.48 -5.07 8.33
N ILE A 72 -22.18 -4.25 7.57
CA ILE A 72 -22.95 -4.67 6.40
C ILE A 72 -22.09 -4.58 5.13
N TYR A 73 -21.36 -3.48 4.99
CA TYR A 73 -20.46 -3.21 3.87
C TYR A 73 -19.01 -3.30 4.37
N ASN A 74 -18.47 -4.51 4.42
CA ASN A 74 -17.14 -4.79 5.00
C ASN A 74 -16.02 -4.04 4.30
N ASP A 75 -16.16 -3.77 3.02
CA ASP A 75 -15.14 -3.10 2.19
C ASP A 75 -15.32 -1.57 2.16
N ALA A 76 -16.33 -1.02 2.83
CA ALA A 76 -16.61 0.42 2.82
C ALA A 76 -15.62 1.18 3.72
N GLU A 77 -15.11 2.29 3.22
CA GLU A 77 -14.37 3.26 4.02
C GLU A 77 -15.33 4.37 4.45
N VAL A 78 -15.46 4.58 5.76
CA VAL A 78 -16.30 5.63 6.32
C VAL A 78 -15.38 6.71 6.89
N ARG A 79 -15.45 7.92 6.33
CA ARG A 79 -14.68 9.08 6.81
C ARG A 79 -15.61 10.04 7.52
N ILE A 80 -15.22 10.47 8.71
CA ILE A 80 -15.95 11.48 9.46
C ILE A 80 -15.44 12.86 9.01
N ILE A 81 -16.36 13.71 8.53
CA ILE A 81 -16.01 15.06 8.09
C ILE A 81 -16.16 16.02 9.27
N ASP A 82 -15.15 16.82 9.54
CA ASP A 82 -15.16 17.80 10.62
C ASP A 82 -16.22 18.90 10.36
N LYS A 83 -16.84 19.38 11.44
CA LYS A 83 -17.90 20.41 11.41
C LYS A 83 -17.53 21.67 10.62
N GLU A 84 -16.26 22.02 10.56
CA GLU A 84 -15.78 23.23 9.91
C GLU A 84 -15.66 23.09 8.39
N LYS A 85 -15.75 21.86 7.88
CA LYS A 85 -15.67 21.57 6.44
C LYS A 85 -17.03 21.12 5.94
N GLU A 86 -17.79 22.00 5.30
CA GLU A 86 -19.01 21.59 4.62
C GLU A 86 -18.67 20.57 3.52
N TYR A 87 -19.46 19.51 3.43
CA TYR A 87 -19.23 18.47 2.42
C TYR A 87 -19.55 18.92 1.00
N ILE A 88 -20.39 19.98 0.86
CA ILE A 88 -20.67 20.64 -0.42
C ILE A 88 -20.79 22.16 -0.19
N HIS A 89 -20.07 22.92 -0.98
CA HIS A 89 -19.96 24.38 -0.84
C HIS A 89 -20.83 25.08 -1.88
N ILE A 90 -22.07 25.42 -1.53
CA ILE A 90 -22.98 26.20 -2.38
C ILE A 90 -23.06 27.62 -1.84
N LYS A 91 -22.57 28.56 -2.62
CA LYS A 91 -22.72 30.02 -2.32
C LYS A 91 -23.92 30.53 -3.11
N PRO A 92 -25.04 30.89 -2.45
CA PRO A 92 -26.27 31.27 -3.16
C PRO A 92 -26.12 32.42 -4.16
N PHE A 93 -25.23 33.29 -3.88
CA PHE A 93 -24.96 34.42 -4.79
C PHE A 93 -24.11 34.09 -6.01
N UNK A 94 -23.65 32.90 -6.03
CA UNK A 94 -22.78 32.52 -7.07
C UNK A 94 -23.39 31.58 -8.04
N TYR A 95 -24.37 31.13 -7.56
CA TYR A 95 -25.04 30.07 -8.33
C TYR A 95 -26.54 30.37 -8.50
N THR A 96 -27.09 29.98 -9.65
CA THR A 96 -28.54 29.80 -9.79
C THR A 96 -28.87 28.42 -9.17
N ILE A 97 -29.75 28.42 -8.17
CA ILE A 97 -30.18 27.23 -7.46
C ILE A 97 -31.55 26.80 -7.95
N ARG A 98 -31.74 25.54 -8.28
CA ARG A 98 -33.05 24.93 -8.53
C ARG A 98 -33.24 23.80 -7.52
N ALA A 99 -34.37 23.80 -6.86
CA ALA A 99 -34.70 22.79 -5.82
C ALA A 99 -36.07 22.17 -6.10
N ALA A 100 -36.12 20.85 -6.13
CA ALA A 100 -37.33 20.06 -6.32
C ALA A 100 -37.58 19.13 -5.14
N SER A 101 -38.83 18.76 -4.91
CA SER A 101 -39.25 17.80 -3.90
C SER A 101 -40.02 16.66 -4.56
N LEU A 102 -39.65 15.41 -4.28
CA LEU A 102 -40.36 14.24 -4.79
C LEU A 102 -41.18 13.58 -3.69
N TYR A 103 -42.36 13.15 -3.98
CA TYR A 103 -43.25 12.48 -3.02
C TYR A 103 -44.19 11.51 -3.76
N LYS A 104 -44.81 10.59 -3.02
CA LYS A 104 -45.78 9.63 -3.56
C LYS A 104 -47.03 10.36 -4.07
N ASP A 105 -47.46 10.08 -5.27
CA ASP A 105 -48.62 10.71 -5.94
C ASP A 105 -49.93 10.34 -5.25
N HIS A 106 -50.01 9.13 -4.68
CA HIS A 106 -51.21 8.59 -3.96
C HIS A 106 -50.88 8.27 -2.51
N ASP A 107 -51.87 7.78 -1.77
CA ASP A 107 -51.75 7.34 -0.39
C ASP A 107 -50.48 6.53 -0.11
N ASP A 108 -49.84 6.78 1.00
CA ASP A 108 -48.56 6.18 1.38
C ASP A 108 -48.58 4.66 1.49
N TYR A 109 -49.77 4.06 1.67
CA TYR A 109 -49.90 2.59 1.77
C TYR A 109 -49.62 1.88 0.45
N PHE A 110 -49.69 2.60 -0.66
CA PHE A 110 -49.34 2.06 -1.96
C PHE A 110 -47.86 2.27 -2.19
N PRO A 111 -47.10 1.18 -2.39
CA PRO A 111 -45.65 1.31 -2.57
C PRO A 111 -45.27 1.77 -3.98
N ILE A 112 -44.09 2.35 -4.10
CA ILE A 112 -43.44 2.54 -5.40
C ILE A 112 -42.81 1.22 -5.85
N ARG A 113 -42.38 1.16 -7.10
CA ARG A 113 -41.75 -0.05 -7.69
C ARG A 113 -40.45 -0.35 -6.96
N SER A 114 -40.41 -1.53 -6.33
CA SER A 114 -39.23 -1.98 -5.56
C SER A 114 -38.15 -2.57 -6.48
N PHE A 115 -36.86 -2.47 -6.04
CA PHE A 115 -35.71 -3.05 -6.74
C PHE A 115 -35.89 -4.53 -7.12
N LYS A 116 -36.68 -5.27 -6.38
CA LYS A 116 -36.97 -6.68 -6.64
C LYS A 116 -37.58 -6.89 -8.04
N TYR A 117 -38.26 -5.87 -8.54
CA TYR A 117 -39.02 -5.90 -9.80
C TYR A 117 -38.34 -5.08 -10.91
N LEU A 118 -37.15 -4.57 -10.66
CA LEU A 118 -36.34 -3.85 -11.65
C LEU A 118 -35.39 -4.80 -12.39
N GLU A 119 -35.07 -4.47 -13.63
CA GLU A 119 -34.12 -5.23 -14.46
C GLU A 119 -32.68 -4.81 -14.25
N ASP A 120 -32.47 -3.52 -13.98
CA ASP A 120 -31.14 -2.92 -13.77
C ASP A 120 -31.11 -2.12 -12.46
N ASP A 121 -29.91 -1.85 -12.00
CA ASP A 121 -29.67 -1.05 -10.80
C ASP A 121 -30.16 0.39 -11.02
N PRO A 122 -31.16 0.85 -10.26
CA PRO A 122 -31.73 2.20 -10.46
C PRO A 122 -30.78 3.34 -10.18
N LEU A 123 -29.71 3.10 -9.39
CA LEU A 123 -28.70 4.15 -9.13
C LEU A 123 -28.02 4.61 -10.41
N ASN A 124 -27.91 3.74 -11.42
CA ASN A 124 -27.30 4.10 -12.71
C ASN A 124 -28.05 5.25 -13.41
N ASN A 125 -29.34 5.35 -13.23
CA ASN A 125 -30.13 6.44 -13.84
C ASN A 125 -29.73 7.80 -13.26
N PHE A 126 -29.57 7.86 -11.94
CA PHE A 126 -29.17 9.09 -11.25
C PHE A 126 -27.72 9.45 -11.55
N THR A 127 -26.79 8.49 -11.48
CA THR A 127 -25.38 8.74 -11.77
C THR A 127 -25.17 9.17 -13.21
N ASN A 128 -25.97 8.65 -14.13
CA ASN A 128 -25.91 9.04 -15.54
C ASN A 128 -26.36 10.50 -15.72
N VAL A 129 -27.41 10.92 -15.03
CA VAL A 129 -27.88 12.32 -15.07
C VAL A 129 -26.81 13.26 -14.50
N PHE A 130 -26.23 12.91 -13.35
CA PHE A 130 -25.18 13.74 -12.71
C PHE A 130 -23.89 13.82 -13.55
N SER A 131 -23.63 12.80 -14.39
CA SER A 131 -22.45 12.80 -15.26
C SER A 131 -22.50 13.87 -16.35
N SER A 132 -23.68 14.47 -16.61
CA SER A 132 -23.85 15.56 -17.60
C SER A 132 -23.52 16.95 -17.03
N LEU A 133 -23.26 17.04 -15.73
CA LEU A 133 -22.95 18.31 -15.07
C LEU A 133 -21.50 18.73 -15.33
N ASP A 134 -21.28 20.05 -15.44
CA ASP A 134 -19.95 20.63 -15.57
C ASP A 134 -19.19 20.59 -14.25
N LYS A 135 -17.87 20.70 -14.33
CA LYS A 135 -16.98 20.68 -13.14
C LYS A 135 -17.38 21.68 -12.06
N GLU A 136 -17.85 22.84 -12.46
CA GLU A 136 -18.24 23.91 -11.52
C GLU A 136 -19.64 23.75 -10.96
N ASP A 137 -20.48 22.94 -11.58
CA ASP A 137 -21.84 22.67 -11.12
C ASP A 137 -21.84 21.82 -9.86
N LYS A 138 -22.92 21.91 -9.10
CA LYS A 138 -23.12 21.14 -7.89
C LYS A 138 -24.55 20.59 -7.86
N ALA A 139 -24.69 19.37 -7.35
CA ALA A 139 -26.02 18.78 -7.23
C ALA A 139 -26.08 17.86 -6.01
N VAL A 140 -27.25 17.82 -5.38
CA VAL A 140 -27.49 16.91 -4.24
C VAL A 140 -28.86 16.25 -4.41
N TYR A 141 -28.89 14.95 -4.24
CA TYR A 141 -30.10 14.16 -4.06
C TYR A 141 -30.13 13.73 -2.59
N GLN A 142 -31.10 14.22 -1.83
CA GLN A 142 -31.16 14.10 -0.37
C GLN A 142 -32.44 13.40 0.06
N LEU A 143 -32.31 12.38 0.91
CA LEU A 143 -33.39 11.71 1.60
C LEU A 143 -33.27 11.97 3.10
N VAL A 144 -34.19 12.72 3.69
CA VAL A 144 -34.22 12.92 5.13
C VAL A 144 -35.26 11.98 5.71
N LEU A 145 -34.81 11.04 6.56
CA LEU A 145 -35.56 9.90 7.07
C LEU A 145 -35.87 10.06 8.57
N LYS A 146 -37.10 9.74 8.94
CA LYS A 146 -37.49 9.62 10.34
C LYS A 146 -38.22 8.28 10.52
N PRO A 147 -37.73 7.38 11.37
CA PRO A 147 -38.44 6.12 11.66
C PRO A 147 -39.84 6.41 12.26
N ILE A 148 -40.80 5.57 11.91
CA ILE A 148 -42.15 5.65 12.46
C ILE A 148 -42.54 4.35 13.17
N GLY A 149 -43.38 4.43 14.18
CA GLY A 149 -43.74 3.30 14.97
C GLY A 149 -44.64 2.26 14.26
N SER A 150 -44.88 1.15 14.91
CA SER A 150 -45.63 -0.01 14.41
C SER A 150 -47.08 0.27 14.03
N SER A 151 -47.61 1.45 14.42
CA SER A 151 -48.97 1.89 14.01
C SER A 151 -49.11 1.98 12.48
N TRP A 152 -48.00 2.39 11.79
CA TRP A 152 -47.96 2.42 10.31
C TRP A 152 -48.23 1.03 9.73
N ASN A 153 -47.55 -0.02 10.25
CA ASN A 153 -47.68 -1.38 9.76
C ASN A 153 -49.12 -1.90 9.93
N LYS A 154 -49.79 -1.56 11.05
CA LYS A 154 -51.18 -1.93 11.32
C LYS A 154 -52.12 -1.29 10.31
N LYS A 155 -51.95 0.02 10.07
CA LYS A 155 -52.72 0.80 9.11
C LYS A 155 -52.48 0.29 7.65
N ALA A 156 -51.23 0.03 7.27
CA ALA A 156 -50.85 -0.47 5.94
C ALA A 156 -51.48 -1.85 5.68
N LYS A 157 -51.45 -2.75 6.68
CA LYS A 157 -52.10 -4.07 6.59
C LYS A 157 -53.61 -3.95 6.46
N HIS A 158 -54.21 -3.02 7.21
CA HIS A 158 -55.65 -2.77 7.11
C HIS A 158 -56.04 -2.22 5.74
N ALA A 159 -55.26 -1.28 5.19
CA ALA A 159 -55.44 -0.75 3.83
C ALA A 159 -55.33 -1.88 2.78
N SER A 160 -54.35 -2.73 2.96
CA SER A 160 -54.19 -3.89 2.05
C SER A 160 -55.40 -4.82 2.09
N UNK A 161 -55.84 -4.89 3.13
CA UNK A 161 -56.93 -5.61 3.26
C UNK A 161 -58.06 -5.07 2.65
N LEU A 162 -58.34 -3.84 2.78
CA LEU A 162 -59.48 -3.13 2.15
C LEU A 162 -59.37 -3.10 0.61
N VAL A 163 -58.16 -2.97 0.11
CA VAL A 163 -57.86 -3.05 -1.33
C VAL A 163 -58.32 -4.41 -1.90
N ALA A 164 -58.00 -5.49 -1.16
CA ALA A 164 -58.38 -6.86 -1.56
C ALA A 164 -59.90 -7.06 -1.63
N LYS A 165 -60.60 -6.27 -0.83
CA LYS A 165 -62.08 -6.31 -0.76
C LYS A 165 -62.73 -5.33 -1.71
N UNK A 166 -61.82 -4.40 -2.24
CA UNK A 166 -62.36 -3.52 -2.93
C UNK A 166 -62.98 -2.37 -2.34
N GLU A 167 -62.81 -2.31 -1.16
CA GLU A 167 -63.44 -1.26 -0.35
C GLU A 167 -62.55 0.00 -0.20
N TYR A 168 -61.32 -0.05 -0.59
CA TYR A 168 -60.35 1.08 -0.49
C TYR A 168 -60.38 1.93 -1.76
N LYS A 169 -60.72 3.19 -1.63
CA LYS A 169 -60.63 4.18 -2.69
C LYS A 169 -59.22 4.82 -2.62
N LYS A 170 -58.44 4.60 -3.63
CA LYS A 170 -57.08 5.19 -3.78
C LYS A 170 -57.20 6.69 -4.02
N ASN A 171 -56.67 7.50 -3.14
CA ASN A 171 -56.77 8.98 -3.22
C ASN A 171 -55.46 9.54 -3.74
N LYS A 172 -55.60 10.51 -4.63
CA LYS A 172 -54.43 11.32 -5.08
C LYS A 172 -54.15 12.40 -4.03
N LYS A 173 -52.89 12.54 -3.71
CA LYS A 173 -52.46 13.60 -2.77
C LYS A 173 -52.64 14.98 -3.44
N ILE A 174 -53.08 15.95 -2.67
CA ILE A 174 -53.22 17.33 -3.17
C ILE A 174 -52.11 18.14 -2.49
N PRO A 175 -51.03 18.45 -3.23
CA PRO A 175 -49.83 19.06 -2.64
C PRO A 175 -50.14 20.42 -1.95
N PHE A 176 -51.11 21.18 -2.40
CA PHE A 176 -51.44 22.49 -1.89
C PHE A 176 -51.95 22.45 -0.43
N LEU A 177 -52.81 21.48 -0.09
CA LEU A 177 -53.34 21.33 1.27
C LEU A 177 -52.25 20.86 2.24
N ASP A 178 -51.45 19.87 1.85
CA ASP A 178 -50.32 19.40 2.63
C ASP A 178 -49.27 20.48 2.85
N PHE A 179 -49.17 21.41 1.92
CA PHE A 179 -48.16 22.48 1.93
C PHE A 179 -48.45 23.53 3.04
N PHE A 180 -49.68 23.89 3.26
CA PHE A 180 -50.06 24.95 4.22
C PHE A 180 -50.52 24.40 5.57
N TRP A 181 -51.21 23.25 5.62
CA TRP A 181 -51.77 22.73 6.85
C TRP A 181 -50.73 21.93 7.68
N ASN A 182 -49.82 21.21 7.03
CA ASN A 182 -48.85 20.35 7.75
C ASN A 182 -47.96 21.12 8.74
N PRO A 183 -47.40 22.30 8.41
CA PRO A 183 -46.60 23.02 9.42
C PRO A 183 -47.43 23.48 10.64
N LEU A 184 -48.66 23.88 10.37
CA LEU A 184 -49.55 24.40 11.45
C LEU A 184 -50.06 23.27 12.38
N VAL A 185 -50.42 22.13 11.81
CA VAL A 185 -50.86 20.94 12.53
C VAL A 185 -49.71 20.30 13.33
N ALA A 186 -48.49 20.27 12.74
CA ALA A 186 -47.30 19.79 13.45
C ALA A 186 -46.97 20.64 14.69
N LEU A 187 -47.29 21.90 14.63
CA LEU A 187 -47.02 22.86 15.72
C LEU A 187 -48.03 22.71 16.89
N VAL A 188 -49.22 22.22 16.60
CA VAL A 188 -50.35 22.16 17.60
C VAL A 188 -50.58 20.78 18.12
N GLN A 189 -50.39 19.71 17.38
CA GLN A 189 -50.80 18.36 17.74
C GLN A 189 -49.67 17.31 17.84
N GLY A 190 -48.43 17.67 17.53
CA GLY A 190 -47.29 16.72 17.48
C GLY A 190 -47.31 15.83 16.24
N PRO A 191 -46.17 15.17 15.93
CA PRO A 191 -46.01 14.47 14.67
C PRO A 191 -46.89 13.23 14.43
N ASP A 192 -47.48 12.67 15.48
CA ASP A 192 -48.33 11.45 15.36
C ASP A 192 -49.78 11.73 14.97
N SER A 193 -50.22 12.99 15.01
CA SER A 193 -51.63 13.35 14.79
C SER A 193 -51.97 13.71 13.33
N MET A 194 -51.03 13.73 12.48
CA MET A 194 -51.22 14.15 11.06
C MET A 194 -51.83 13.07 10.14
N GLN A 195 -52.20 11.95 10.66
CA GLN A 195 -52.85 10.91 9.86
C GLN A 195 -54.32 10.72 10.11
N UNK A 196 -55.01 11.54 10.43
CA UNK A 196 -56.27 11.37 10.66
C UNK A 196 -57.19 12.05 9.80
N GLY A 197 -57.17 11.81 8.79
CA GLY A 197 -58.34 11.94 7.96
C GLY A 197 -59.35 10.87 8.32
N ASP A 198 -60.10 11.07 9.40
CA ASP A 198 -61.20 10.18 9.74
C ASP A 198 -62.30 10.32 8.69
N SER A 199 -62.22 9.42 7.70
CA SER A 199 -63.43 9.17 6.90
C SER A 199 -64.30 8.20 7.68
N ASN A 200 -65.29 8.66 8.42
CA ASN A 200 -66.38 7.89 8.93
C ASN A 200 -67.11 7.25 7.76
N ALA A 201 -66.81 5.99 7.47
CA ALA A 201 -67.57 5.20 6.53
C ALA A 201 -68.69 4.50 7.34
N PRO A 202 -70.01 4.64 6.96
CA PRO A 202 -71.09 3.90 7.58
C PRO A 202 -70.90 2.42 7.34
N GLY A 203 -71.13 1.60 8.34
CA GLY A 203 -71.00 0.16 8.29
C GLY A 203 -71.92 -0.44 7.23
N ALA A 204 -71.32 -1.13 6.26
CA ALA A 204 -71.99 -1.98 5.30
C ALA A 204 -71.70 -3.42 5.67
N SER A 205 -72.74 -4.18 5.72
CA SER A 205 -72.79 -5.59 6.02
C SER A 205 -72.10 -6.43 4.93
N SER A 206 -71.29 -7.27 5.50
CA SER A 206 -70.40 -8.23 4.87
C SER A 206 -70.90 -9.15 3.75
N UNK A 207 -70.23 -9.28 2.84
CA UNK A 207 -70.15 -10.35 2.00
C UNK A 207 -68.78 -10.39 1.59
N ASP A 208 -68.17 -11.27 1.98
CA ASP A 208 -66.79 -11.53 1.65
C ASP A 208 -66.57 -11.72 0.17
N ALA A 209 -66.86 -10.72 -0.61
CA ALA A 209 -66.53 -10.70 -2.01
C ALA A 209 -65.10 -10.20 -2.22
N TYR A 210 -64.14 -11.12 -2.31
CA TYR A 210 -62.78 -10.79 -2.71
C TYR A 210 -62.76 -10.42 -4.18
N LYS A 211 -62.11 -9.34 -4.53
CA LYS A 211 -61.91 -8.92 -5.93
C LYS A 211 -61.09 -9.98 -6.68
N ILE A 212 -61.56 -10.39 -7.88
CA ILE A 212 -60.75 -11.20 -8.78
C ILE A 212 -59.77 -10.27 -9.50
N PHE A 213 -58.56 -10.32 -9.06
CA PHE A 213 -57.50 -9.53 -9.68
C PHE A 213 -57.01 -10.18 -10.97
N ASN A 214 -56.70 -9.37 -11.95
CA ASN A 214 -55.89 -9.81 -13.08
C ASN A 214 -54.47 -10.09 -12.59
N GLN A 215 -53.61 -10.66 -13.42
CA GLN A 215 -52.27 -11.05 -13.02
C GLN A 215 -51.42 -9.87 -12.52
N ALA A 216 -51.51 -8.71 -13.17
CA ALA A 216 -50.79 -7.51 -12.78
C ALA A 216 -51.30 -6.92 -11.46
N GLU A 217 -52.57 -6.87 -11.24
CA GLU A 217 -53.20 -6.45 -9.98
C GLU A 217 -52.85 -7.40 -8.83
N THR A 218 -52.75 -8.70 -9.07
CA THR A 218 -52.32 -9.70 -8.08
C THR A 218 -50.90 -9.46 -7.66
N GLU A 219 -50.01 -9.17 -8.61
CA GLU A 219 -48.61 -8.82 -8.33
C GLU A 219 -48.50 -7.52 -7.55
N ALA A 220 -49.27 -6.50 -7.97
CA ALA A 220 -49.29 -5.19 -7.25
C ALA A 220 -49.76 -5.34 -5.81
N HIS A 221 -50.78 -6.13 -5.58
CA HIS A 221 -51.31 -6.42 -4.24
C HIS A 221 -50.29 -7.19 -3.37
N LYS A 222 -49.57 -8.14 -4.01
CA LYS A 222 -48.47 -8.86 -3.36
C LYS A 222 -47.36 -7.88 -2.90
N ILE A 223 -46.98 -6.93 -3.73
CA ILE A 223 -45.97 -5.91 -3.41
C ILE A 223 -46.45 -5.07 -2.23
N MET A 224 -47.73 -4.70 -2.17
CA MET A 224 -48.32 -3.95 -1.06
C MET A 224 -48.28 -4.74 0.26
N UNK A 225 -48.50 -5.81 0.13
CA UNK A 225 -48.46 -6.62 1.24
C UNK A 225 -47.13 -6.82 1.79
N GLU A 226 -46.13 -7.07 0.94
CA GLU A 226 -44.74 -7.15 1.30
C GLU A 226 -44.27 -5.83 1.98
N SER A 227 -44.62 -4.71 1.42
CA SER A 227 -44.29 -3.39 1.95
C SER A 227 -44.86 -3.18 3.38
N ALA A 228 -46.06 -3.57 3.63
CA ALA A 228 -46.73 -3.48 4.93
C ALA A 228 -46.12 -4.33 6.07
N UNK A 229 -45.40 -5.08 5.67
CA UNK A 229 -44.73 -5.89 6.57
C UNK A 229 -43.44 -5.32 7.04
N GLN A 230 -42.91 -4.39 6.44
CA GLN A 230 -41.61 -3.76 6.68
C GLN A 230 -41.69 -2.54 7.58
N PRO A 231 -40.61 -2.21 8.32
CA PRO A 231 -40.55 -0.94 9.04
C PRO A 231 -40.78 0.25 8.12
N GLY A 232 -41.51 1.24 8.61
CA GLY A 232 -41.80 2.46 7.86
C GLY A 232 -40.96 3.65 8.25
N PHE A 233 -40.69 4.54 7.30
CA PHE A 233 -40.00 5.80 7.53
C PHE A 233 -40.78 6.94 6.85
N ARG A 234 -40.98 8.02 7.57
CA ARG A 234 -41.32 9.29 6.93
C ARG A 234 -40.11 9.85 6.24
N CYS A 235 -40.25 10.26 5.02
CA CYS A 235 -39.14 10.73 4.21
C CYS A 235 -39.52 11.96 3.39
N SER A 236 -38.63 12.96 3.41
CA SER A 236 -38.61 14.08 2.45
C SER A 236 -37.48 13.83 1.45
N ILE A 237 -37.83 13.76 0.17
CA ILE A 237 -36.85 13.58 -0.92
C ILE A 237 -36.65 14.94 -1.59
N ARG A 238 -35.39 15.42 -1.68
CA ARG A 238 -35.05 16.70 -2.32
C ARG A 238 -34.00 16.51 -3.37
N VAL A 239 -34.15 17.27 -4.43
CA VAL A 239 -33.13 17.44 -5.46
C VAL A 239 -32.74 18.91 -5.45
N LEU A 240 -31.46 19.19 -5.36
CA LEU A 240 -30.93 20.55 -5.39
C LEU A 240 -29.82 20.60 -6.43
N VAL A 241 -29.94 21.55 -7.37
CA VAL A 241 -28.92 21.74 -8.41
C VAL A 241 -28.50 23.22 -8.38
N ALA A 242 -27.20 23.46 -8.37
CA ALA A 242 -26.59 24.76 -8.36
C ALA A 242 -25.63 24.90 -9.53
N SER A 243 -25.88 25.84 -10.43
CA SER A 243 -25.03 26.10 -11.59
C SER A 243 -24.85 27.60 -11.81
N LYS A 244 -23.74 27.98 -12.39
CA LYS A 244 -23.53 29.36 -12.84
C LYS A 244 -24.37 29.66 -14.06
N ASN A 245 -24.78 28.63 -14.80
CA ASN A 245 -25.66 28.73 -15.95
C ASN A 245 -27.10 28.36 -15.53
N PRO A 246 -28.05 29.30 -15.53
CA PRO A 246 -29.44 29.03 -15.10
C PRO A 246 -30.12 27.90 -15.87
N LYS A 247 -29.80 27.75 -17.15
CA LYS A 247 -30.38 26.68 -17.98
C LYS A 247 -29.87 25.30 -17.55
N ASN A 248 -28.57 25.17 -17.22
CA ASN A 248 -28.01 23.92 -16.73
C ASN A 248 -28.66 23.50 -15.41
N ALA A 249 -28.90 24.46 -14.52
CA ALA A 249 -29.56 24.16 -13.22
C ALA A 249 -30.98 23.61 -13.44
N GLU A 250 -31.75 24.22 -14.38
CA GLU A 250 -33.10 23.82 -14.74
C GLU A 250 -33.12 22.46 -15.41
N ASP A 251 -32.31 22.27 -16.43
CA ASP A 251 -32.19 21.00 -17.18
C ASP A 251 -31.77 19.80 -16.28
N UNK A 252 -30.98 19.96 -15.35
CA UNK A 252 -30.57 19.04 -14.50
C UNK A 252 -31.56 18.63 -13.51
N ALA A 253 -32.19 19.59 -12.98
CA ALA A 253 -33.32 19.33 -12.11
C ALA A 253 -34.43 18.51 -12.82
N HIS A 254 -34.83 18.90 -14.00
CA HIS A 254 -35.82 18.18 -14.79
C HIS A 254 -35.33 16.74 -15.12
N ALA A 255 -34.05 16.56 -15.45
CA ALA A 255 -33.52 15.25 -15.78
C ALA A 255 -33.54 14.32 -14.56
N VAL A 256 -33.25 14.81 -13.34
CA VAL A 256 -33.35 14.01 -12.10
C VAL A 256 -34.82 13.62 -11.84
N ILE A 257 -35.75 14.52 -12.02
CA ILE A 257 -37.19 14.24 -11.88
C ILE A 257 -37.61 13.16 -12.89
N ALA A 258 -37.18 13.31 -14.16
CA ALA A 258 -37.46 12.33 -15.20
C ALA A 258 -36.84 10.94 -14.88
N ALA A 259 -35.61 10.92 -14.31
CA ALA A 259 -34.95 9.67 -13.90
C ALA A 259 -35.73 8.93 -12.81
N SER A 260 -36.51 9.65 -11.98
CA SER A 260 -37.33 9.04 -10.93
C SER A 260 -38.52 8.26 -11.49
N SER A 261 -38.85 8.39 -12.79
CA SER A 261 -39.95 7.64 -13.41
C SER A 261 -39.77 6.10 -13.37
N ILE A 262 -38.53 5.61 -13.22
CA ILE A 262 -38.22 4.18 -13.04
C ILE A 262 -38.94 3.59 -11.83
N PHE A 263 -39.28 4.40 -10.83
CA PHE A 263 -39.92 3.97 -9.58
C PHE A 263 -41.44 3.87 -9.70
N THR A 264 -42.00 4.17 -10.88
CA THR A 264 -43.43 4.14 -11.11
C THR A 264 -43.97 2.70 -11.18
N ASP A 265 -44.98 2.44 -10.37
CA ASP A 265 -45.79 1.23 -10.42
C ASP A 265 -47.21 1.70 -10.74
N GLU A 266 -47.70 1.41 -11.96
CA GLU A 266 -48.99 1.90 -12.44
C GLU A 266 -50.17 1.48 -11.55
N TYR A 267 -50.07 0.32 -10.92
CA TYR A 267 -51.14 -0.19 -10.05
C TYR A 267 -51.00 0.32 -8.60
N ASN A 268 -49.83 0.67 -8.17
CA ASN A 268 -49.56 1.14 -6.81
C ASN A 268 -49.26 2.65 -6.76
N ASN A 269 -48.01 3.07 -6.97
CA ASN A 269 -47.69 4.50 -6.77
C ASN A 269 -46.60 4.99 -7.72
N ALA A 270 -46.45 6.28 -7.81
CA ALA A 270 -45.42 6.95 -8.57
C ALA A 270 -44.88 8.07 -7.71
N LEU A 271 -43.66 8.54 -8.08
CA LEU A 271 -43.11 9.77 -7.50
C LEU A 271 -43.54 10.94 -8.36
N ASP A 272 -44.03 11.97 -7.73
CA ASP A 272 -44.49 13.21 -8.38
C ASP A 272 -43.73 14.43 -7.83
N ASN A 273 -43.74 15.50 -8.59
CA ASN A 273 -43.16 16.79 -8.22
C ASN A 273 -44.16 17.85 -8.58
N PRO A 274 -44.47 18.78 -7.67
CA PRO A 274 -45.47 19.80 -7.95
C PRO A 274 -44.91 20.93 -8.86
N GLN A 275 -44.69 20.63 -10.15
CA GLN A 275 -44.08 21.53 -11.14
C GLN A 275 -44.78 22.88 -11.26
N PHE A 276 -46.09 22.91 -11.17
CA PHE A 276 -46.87 24.14 -11.33
C PHE A 276 -46.45 25.26 -10.39
N TYR A 277 -46.11 24.90 -9.15
CA TYR A 277 -45.68 25.90 -8.15
C TYR A 277 -44.23 26.32 -8.30
N GLU A 278 -43.40 25.45 -8.83
CA GLU A 278 -41.97 25.74 -9.02
C GLU A 278 -41.74 26.80 -10.09
N ASP A 279 -42.44 26.74 -11.20
CA ASP A 279 -42.29 27.68 -12.30
C ASP A 279 -42.81 29.09 -11.93
N PHE A 280 -43.90 29.17 -11.17
CA PHE A 280 -44.54 30.45 -10.85
C PHE A 280 -43.91 31.15 -9.64
N LEU A 281 -43.49 30.40 -8.60
CA LEU A 281 -43.02 30.97 -7.34
C LEU A 281 -41.61 30.47 -6.95
N TYR A 282 -40.79 30.13 -7.94
CA TYR A 282 -39.48 29.56 -7.65
C TYR A 282 -38.59 30.47 -6.76
N PHE A 283 -38.71 31.76 -6.95
CA PHE A 283 -37.92 32.73 -6.17
C PHE A 283 -38.30 32.76 -4.68
N ILE A 284 -39.49 32.28 -4.32
CA ILE A 284 -39.96 32.13 -2.93
C ILE A 284 -39.61 30.74 -2.39
N PHE A 285 -39.89 29.70 -3.16
CA PHE A 285 -39.76 28.31 -2.69
C PHE A 285 -38.32 27.79 -2.72
N THR A 286 -37.50 28.24 -3.65
CA THR A 286 -36.08 27.80 -3.71
C THR A 286 -35.30 28.20 -2.45
N PRO A 287 -35.36 29.40 -1.92
CA PRO A 287 -34.70 29.74 -0.65
C PRO A 287 -35.24 28.92 0.53
N ILE A 288 -36.52 28.67 0.59
CA ILE A 288 -37.14 27.85 1.65
C ILE A 288 -36.65 26.40 1.57
N ARG A 289 -36.62 25.82 0.37
CA ARG A 289 -36.13 24.45 0.15
C ARG A 289 -34.63 24.36 0.39
N TYR A 290 -33.86 25.38 0.03
CA TYR A 290 -32.44 25.45 0.34
C TYR A 290 -32.21 25.50 1.85
N PHE A 291 -32.97 26.27 2.57
CA PHE A 291 -32.94 26.32 4.05
C PHE A 291 -33.31 24.95 4.64
N ALA A 292 -34.38 24.31 4.16
CA ALA A 292 -34.79 22.98 4.59
C ALA A 292 -33.73 21.91 4.28
N PHE A 293 -33.04 22.05 3.15
CA PHE A 293 -31.91 21.21 2.79
C PHE A 293 -30.77 21.34 3.80
N GLN A 294 -30.36 22.58 4.10
CA GLN A 294 -29.27 22.84 5.06
C GLN A 294 -29.60 22.33 6.46
N MET A 295 -30.84 22.57 6.93
CA MET A 295 -31.29 22.19 8.25
C MET A 295 -31.79 20.75 8.34
N LYS A 296 -31.77 20.02 7.23
CA LYS A 296 -32.27 18.60 7.18
C LYS A 296 -33.70 18.48 7.72
N LEU A 297 -34.59 19.39 7.35
CA LEU A 297 -35.97 19.39 7.83
C LEU A 297 -36.85 18.38 7.09
N ILE A 298 -37.83 17.84 7.78
CA ILE A 298 -38.86 16.96 7.20
C ILE A 298 -40.19 17.74 7.18
N GLY A 299 -40.81 17.80 6.02
CA GLY A 299 -42.15 18.35 5.84
C GLY A 299 -42.26 19.87 5.86
N PHE A 300 -41.16 20.60 5.91
CA PHE A 300 -41.18 22.07 5.94
C PHE A 300 -41.38 22.61 4.52
N PHE A 301 -42.64 22.98 4.21
CA PHE A 301 -43.05 23.42 2.85
C PHE A 301 -42.67 22.46 1.75
N GLN A 302 -42.78 21.15 1.99
CA GLN A 302 -42.36 20.10 1.06
C GLN A 302 -43.26 18.88 1.19
N GLY A 303 -43.36 18.09 0.13
CA GLY A 303 -44.04 16.83 0.17
C GLY A 303 -43.33 15.82 1.07
N VAL A 304 -44.07 15.10 1.87
CA VAL A 304 -43.59 14.03 2.75
C VAL A 304 -44.38 12.77 2.41
N SER A 305 -43.68 11.64 2.31
CA SER A 305 -44.31 10.34 2.15
C SER A 305 -43.69 9.30 3.07
N THR A 306 -44.43 8.22 3.30
CA THR A 306 -43.94 7.08 4.06
C THR A 306 -43.48 5.99 3.09
N TYR A 307 -42.29 5.47 3.38
CA TYR A 307 -41.68 4.42 2.58
C TYR A 307 -41.28 3.25 3.46
N SER A 308 -41.39 2.04 2.94
CA SER A 308 -40.86 0.82 3.54
C SER A 308 -39.34 0.74 3.30
N THR A 309 -38.67 -0.18 4.00
CA THR A 309 -37.21 -0.36 3.86
C THR A 309 -36.79 -0.78 2.45
N ASP A 310 -37.61 -1.58 1.75
CA ASP A 310 -37.31 -2.00 0.38
C ASP A 310 -37.48 -0.82 -0.62
N GLU A 311 -38.52 0.00 -0.39
CA GLU A 311 -38.69 1.22 -1.20
C GLU A 311 -37.52 2.18 -1.02
N LEU A 312 -37.08 2.39 0.24
CA LEU A 312 -35.94 3.26 0.54
C LEU A 312 -34.67 2.73 -0.11
N SER A 313 -34.45 1.40 -0.07
CA SER A 313 -33.28 0.77 -0.69
C SER A 313 -33.28 0.95 -2.21
N THR A 314 -34.48 0.99 -2.82
CA THR A 314 -34.63 1.28 -4.24
C THR A 314 -34.26 2.72 -4.55
N LEU A 315 -34.70 3.65 -3.70
CA LEU A 315 -34.45 5.10 -3.85
C LEU A 315 -32.99 5.49 -3.60
N TYR A 316 -32.35 4.76 -2.67
CA TYR A 316 -30.94 5.06 -2.31
C TYR A 316 -30.27 3.81 -1.74
N HIS A 317 -29.13 3.47 -2.31
CA HIS A 317 -28.23 2.43 -1.80
C HIS A 317 -26.82 2.80 -2.20
N PHE A 318 -25.82 2.14 -1.61
CA PHE A 318 -24.42 2.37 -1.96
C PHE A 318 -24.07 1.59 -3.24
N PRO A 319 -23.19 2.14 -4.08
CA PRO A 319 -22.88 1.54 -5.38
C PRO A 319 -22.01 0.28 -5.22
N ASP A 320 -22.06 -0.58 -6.23
CA ASP A 320 -21.16 -1.73 -6.36
C ASP A 320 -20.47 -1.64 -7.72
N ILE A 321 -19.16 -1.82 -7.74
CA ILE A 321 -18.33 -1.65 -8.94
C ILE A 321 -18.73 -2.58 -10.10
N ASN A 322 -19.36 -3.71 -9.78
CA ASN A 322 -19.79 -4.68 -10.81
C ASN A 322 -21.04 -4.23 -11.55
N TYR A 323 -21.86 -3.37 -10.95
CA TYR A 323 -23.15 -2.95 -11.47
C TYR A 323 -23.24 -1.46 -11.82
N ASN A 324 -22.42 -0.61 -11.18
CA ASN A 324 -22.43 0.83 -11.37
C ASN A 324 -21.16 1.28 -12.11
N LYS A 325 -21.30 1.60 -13.38
CA LYS A 325 -20.17 1.88 -14.27
C LYS A 325 -19.89 3.37 -14.48
N SER A 326 -20.55 4.24 -13.72
CA SER A 326 -20.36 5.69 -13.87
C SER A 326 -18.93 6.10 -13.48
N PRO A 327 -18.23 6.83 -14.36
CA PRO A 327 -16.87 7.27 -14.06
C PRO A 327 -16.80 8.37 -13.00
N ILE A 328 -17.90 9.02 -12.66
CA ILE A 328 -17.92 10.12 -11.68
C ILE A 328 -18.01 9.61 -10.23
N ILE A 329 -18.36 8.33 -10.01
CA ILE A 329 -18.42 7.77 -8.65
C ILE A 329 -17.00 7.75 -8.08
N ASN A 330 -16.85 8.32 -6.90
CA ASN A 330 -15.56 8.36 -6.19
C ASN A 330 -15.34 7.03 -5.46
N TRP A 331 -14.72 6.09 -6.19
CA TRP A 331 -14.41 4.77 -5.66
C TRP A 331 -13.21 4.83 -4.71
N LEU A 332 -13.11 3.85 -3.82
CA LEU A 332 -11.91 3.65 -3.00
C LEU A 332 -10.69 3.42 -3.91
N ASP A 333 -9.58 4.07 -3.59
CA ASP A 333 -8.31 3.92 -4.31
C ASP A 333 -7.81 2.47 -4.25
N TYR A 334 -8.04 1.77 -3.12
CA TYR A 334 -7.58 0.40 -2.90
C TYR A 334 -8.35 -0.22 -1.72
N LYS A 335 -8.34 -1.55 -1.65
CA LYS A 335 -8.98 -2.29 -0.56
C LYS A 335 -8.18 -2.13 0.75
N LYS A 336 -8.82 -1.64 1.79
CA LYS A 336 -8.23 -1.48 3.13
C LYS A 336 -8.55 -2.70 4.00
N LEU A 337 -7.56 -3.14 4.76
CA LEU A 337 -7.66 -4.31 5.63
C LEU A 337 -7.27 -3.97 7.07
N SER A 338 -7.85 -4.69 8.02
CA SER A 338 -7.53 -4.54 9.43
C SER A 338 -6.09 -4.95 9.72
N PRO A 339 -5.35 -4.18 10.53
CA PRO A 339 -4.00 -4.58 10.93
C PRO A 339 -4.06 -5.82 11.84
N PRO A 340 -2.99 -6.62 11.90
CA PRO A 340 -2.96 -7.75 12.83
C PRO A 340 -3.14 -7.30 14.29
N HIS A 341 -3.86 -8.08 15.07
CA HIS A 341 -4.10 -7.78 16.48
C HIS A 341 -2.82 -7.91 17.35
N ASN A 342 -1.84 -8.66 16.86
CA ASN A 342 -0.59 -8.96 17.58
C ASN A 342 0.59 -8.10 17.13
N LEU A 343 0.34 -6.95 16.50
CA LEU A 343 1.41 -5.99 16.16
C LEU A 343 2.19 -5.61 17.41
N LYS A 344 3.51 -5.68 17.32
CA LYS A 344 4.39 -5.40 18.46
C LYS A 344 4.48 -3.91 18.74
N SER A 345 4.51 -3.55 20.03
CA SER A 345 4.79 -2.20 20.51
C SER A 345 6.21 -2.20 21.08
N PRO A 346 7.16 -1.56 20.40
CA PRO A 346 8.54 -1.51 20.90
C PRO A 346 8.64 -0.65 22.17
N ARG A 347 9.71 -0.85 22.93
CA ARG A 347 9.87 -0.26 24.27
C ARG A 347 11.10 0.61 24.43
N ASN A 348 12.08 0.50 23.55
CA ASN A 348 13.37 1.18 23.68
C ASN A 348 13.39 2.45 22.80
N PRO A 349 13.06 3.64 23.36
CA PRO A 349 12.91 4.85 22.55
C PRO A 349 14.24 5.32 21.95
N CYS A 350 14.16 5.84 20.73
CA CYS A 350 15.29 6.49 20.07
C CYS A 350 15.37 7.95 20.56
N ILE A 351 16.34 8.24 21.41
CA ILE A 351 16.55 9.58 21.98
C ILE A 351 17.61 10.31 21.15
N LEU A 352 17.28 11.51 20.72
CA LEU A 352 18.18 12.41 19.99
C LEU A 352 18.52 13.61 20.85
N GLU A 353 19.72 14.13 20.67
CA GLU A 353 20.16 15.39 21.27
C GLU A 353 19.96 16.51 20.23
N GLU A 354 19.12 17.45 20.55
CA GLU A 354 18.84 18.62 19.69
C GLU A 354 19.35 19.89 20.35
N LYS A 355 20.02 20.72 19.55
CA LYS A 355 20.40 22.07 19.97
C LYS A 355 19.19 22.98 19.80
N VAL A 356 18.60 23.41 20.88
CA VAL A 356 17.45 24.31 20.90
C VAL A 356 17.91 25.70 21.27
N LYS A 357 17.63 26.68 20.43
CA LYS A 357 17.94 28.09 20.75
C LYS A 357 17.06 28.54 21.91
N ILE A 358 17.68 28.94 23.00
CA ILE A 358 16.98 29.38 24.22
C ILE A 358 17.02 30.90 24.39
N GLY A 359 17.81 31.60 23.59
CA GLY A 359 17.91 33.05 23.67
C GLY A 359 19.06 33.59 22.84
N THR A 360 19.36 34.83 23.08
CA THR A 360 20.50 35.51 22.51
C THR A 360 21.27 36.18 23.63
N ARG A 361 22.59 36.32 23.47
CA ARG A 361 23.43 37.11 24.41
C ARG A 361 24.27 38.08 23.60
N GLU A 362 24.56 39.22 24.21
CA GLU A 362 25.50 40.20 23.66
C GLU A 362 26.92 39.81 24.07
N VAL A 363 27.82 39.72 23.12
CA VAL A 363 29.24 39.41 23.32
C VAL A 363 30.03 40.51 22.65
N ILE A 364 31.00 41.08 23.40
CA ILE A 364 31.88 42.09 22.85
C ILE A 364 33.07 41.34 22.23
N ASP A 365 33.30 41.59 20.97
CA ASP A 365 34.42 41.05 20.21
C ASP A 365 35.71 41.68 20.77
N GLU A 366 36.58 40.88 21.33
CA GLU A 366 37.79 41.36 22.01
C GLU A 366 38.81 42.03 21.06
N GLU A 367 38.74 41.72 19.74
CA GLU A 367 39.66 42.32 18.76
C GLU A 367 39.16 43.64 18.17
N THR A 368 37.84 43.72 17.97
CA THR A 368 37.25 44.87 17.28
C THR A 368 36.51 45.85 18.22
N GLY A 369 36.16 45.38 19.44
CA GLY A 369 35.38 46.17 20.40
C GLY A 369 33.88 46.29 20.02
N GLU A 370 33.43 45.62 18.97
CA GLU A 370 32.03 45.68 18.53
C GLU A 370 31.15 44.66 19.27
N THR A 371 29.93 45.07 19.58
CA THR A 371 28.96 44.18 20.22
C THR A 371 28.30 43.29 19.15
N LYS A 372 28.42 41.98 19.29
CA LYS A 372 27.79 40.98 18.46
C LYS A 372 26.74 40.22 19.26
N ILE A 373 25.64 39.91 18.62
CA ILE A 373 24.58 39.08 19.23
C ILE A 373 24.85 37.63 18.86
N GLU A 374 25.08 36.79 19.86
CA GLU A 374 25.27 35.35 19.71
C GLU A 374 24.02 34.60 20.18
N ASP A 375 23.67 33.59 19.45
CA ASP A 375 22.58 32.66 19.82
C ASP A 375 23.09 31.73 20.96
N VAL A 376 22.28 31.62 21.99
CA VAL A 376 22.52 30.67 23.10
C VAL A 376 21.72 29.44 22.89
N PHE A 377 22.38 28.29 22.88
CA PHE A 377 21.77 26.98 22.64
C PHE A 377 21.85 26.10 23.89
N GLU A 378 20.79 25.34 24.10
CA GLU A 378 20.73 24.26 25.09
C GLU A 378 20.59 22.92 24.37
N ILE A 379 21.28 21.89 24.85
CA ILE A 379 21.16 20.54 24.34
C ILE A 379 19.97 19.86 25.06
N LYS A 380 18.92 19.55 24.35
CA LYS A 380 17.75 18.82 24.89
C LYS A 380 17.71 17.41 24.35
N LYS A 381 17.37 16.47 25.20
CA LYS A 381 17.13 15.07 24.83
C LYS A 381 15.66 14.92 24.46
N VAL A 382 15.40 14.57 23.22
CA VAL A 382 14.04 14.49 22.66
C VAL A 382 13.81 13.09 22.09
N HIS A 383 12.63 12.52 22.39
CA HIS A 383 12.22 11.26 21.76
C HIS A 383 11.98 11.54 20.28
N ARG A 384 12.68 10.84 19.42
CA ARG A 384 12.53 11.02 17.98
C ARG A 384 11.15 10.56 17.49
N HIS A 385 10.54 11.37 16.65
CA HIS A 385 9.25 11.04 16.01
C HIS A 385 9.40 11.13 14.49
N LEU A 386 8.59 10.35 13.79
CA LEU A 386 8.39 10.39 12.35
C LEU A 386 6.89 10.56 12.08
N GLY A 387 6.56 11.77 11.75
CA GLY A 387 5.15 12.17 11.75
C GLY A 387 4.59 12.10 13.19
N UNK A 388 3.76 11.38 13.31
CA UNK A 388 3.07 11.19 14.48
C UNK A 388 3.53 10.15 15.33
N PHE A 389 4.40 9.45 14.80
CA PHE A 389 4.70 8.17 15.48
C PHE A 389 6.12 8.20 16.08
N PRO A 390 6.26 7.74 17.34
CA PRO A 390 7.59 7.68 17.96
C PRO A 390 8.46 6.58 17.36
N VAL A 391 9.79 6.79 17.33
CA VAL A 391 10.79 5.85 16.78
C VAL A 391 11.50 5.13 17.92
N TYR A 392 11.74 3.82 17.73
CA TYR A 392 12.34 2.94 18.74
C TYR A 392 13.55 2.20 18.17
N LYS A 393 14.53 1.87 19.06
CA LYS A 393 15.74 1.12 18.68
C LYS A 393 15.49 -0.36 18.43
N ASP A 394 14.49 -0.93 19.08
CA ASP A 394 14.17 -2.36 19.02
C ASP A 394 13.08 -2.72 18.01
N GLY A 395 12.55 -1.73 17.30
CA GLY A 395 11.55 -1.96 16.28
C GLY A 395 11.56 -0.85 15.23
N SER A 396 11.86 -1.20 13.99
CA SER A 396 11.88 -0.22 12.89
C SER A 396 10.44 0.14 12.49
N LEU A 397 10.14 1.45 12.38
CA LEU A 397 8.84 1.94 11.95
C LEU A 397 8.73 1.76 10.42
N MET A 398 7.81 0.95 9.99
CA MET A 398 7.56 0.73 8.57
C MET A 398 6.63 1.75 7.94
N UNK A 399 5.59 2.13 8.56
CA UNK A 399 4.61 2.99 8.18
C UNK A 399 3.52 2.87 9.09
N TRP A 400 2.39 3.13 8.47
CA TRP A 400 1.19 2.93 9.30
C TRP A 400 0.04 2.30 8.48
N ASN A 401 -0.83 1.54 9.17
CA ASN A 401 -2.11 1.09 8.63
C ASN A 401 -3.20 2.13 8.98
N GLU A 402 -4.11 2.40 8.07
CA GLU A 402 -5.24 3.30 8.28
C GLU A 402 -6.54 2.54 7.98
N TYR A 403 -7.19 2.10 9.06
CA TYR A 403 -8.40 1.27 8.96
C TYR A 403 -9.47 1.82 9.88
N ARG A 404 -10.67 2.07 9.33
CA ARG A 404 -11.84 2.59 10.07
C ARG A 404 -11.50 3.83 10.91
N ASN A 405 -10.84 4.80 10.30
CA ASN A 405 -10.42 6.08 10.90
C ASN A 405 -9.36 5.96 12.00
N LYS A 406 -8.81 4.77 12.21
CA LYS A 406 -7.72 4.55 13.18
C LYS A 406 -6.40 4.39 12.42
N LYS A 407 -5.41 5.21 12.79
CA LYS A 407 -4.03 5.09 12.30
C LYS A 407 -3.23 4.25 13.29
N THR A 408 -2.76 3.09 12.84
CA THR A 408 -1.98 2.16 13.67
C THR A 408 -0.55 2.12 13.12
N PRO A 409 0.45 2.52 13.91
CA PRO A 409 1.84 2.40 13.46
C PRO A 409 2.24 0.94 13.37
N VAL A 410 3.02 0.61 12.35
CA VAL A 410 3.52 -0.76 12.12
C VAL A 410 5.01 -0.76 12.39
N TYR A 411 5.41 -1.44 13.47
CA TYR A 411 6.82 -1.59 13.84
C TYR A 411 7.27 -3.01 13.52
N PHE A 412 8.41 -3.11 12.83
CA PHE A 412 9.02 -4.39 12.51
C PHE A 412 10.11 -4.68 13.55
N ASP A 413 9.84 -5.61 14.44
CA ASP A 413 10.74 -6.02 15.52
C ASP A 413 12.02 -6.63 14.93
N LYS A 414 13.19 -6.30 15.50
CA LYS A 414 14.49 -6.79 15.02
C LYS A 414 14.57 -8.31 14.93
N LYS A 415 14.03 -9.02 15.93
CA LYS A 415 14.06 -10.49 15.96
C LYS A 415 13.24 -11.10 14.83
N ASP A 416 12.12 -10.44 14.47
CA ASP A 416 11.23 -10.90 13.39
C ASP A 416 11.84 -10.67 12.00
N ARG A 417 12.70 -9.65 11.85
CA ARG A 417 13.38 -9.34 10.59
C ARG A 417 14.37 -10.45 10.17
N GLY A 418 14.81 -11.28 11.08
CA GLY A 418 15.76 -12.39 10.81
C GLY A 418 15.22 -13.44 9.84
N ARG A 419 13.90 -13.47 9.60
CA ARG A 419 13.26 -14.36 8.61
C ARG A 419 13.20 -13.80 7.21
N HIS A 420 13.98 -12.81 6.91
CA HIS A 420 14.11 -12.17 5.61
C HIS A 420 12.84 -11.41 5.17
N HIS A 421 13.00 -10.48 4.26
CA HIS A 421 11.95 -9.57 3.80
C HIS A 421 12.01 -9.45 2.28
N TYR A 422 10.92 -9.85 1.61
CA TYR A 422 10.78 -9.78 0.16
C TYR A 422 9.88 -8.61 -0.22
N ILE A 423 10.34 -7.77 -1.19
CA ILE A 423 9.66 -6.54 -1.62
C ILE A 423 9.55 -6.52 -3.14
N ILE A 424 8.36 -6.29 -3.63
CA ILE A 424 8.15 -6.17 -5.07
C ILE A 424 7.41 -4.88 -5.48
N UNK A 425 7.86 -4.22 -6.47
CA UNK A 425 7.24 -3.05 -6.95
C UNK A 425 7.51 -2.85 -8.41
N LYS A 426 6.56 -2.55 -9.18
CA LYS A 426 6.68 -2.32 -10.63
C LYS A 426 7.53 -1.07 -10.98
N SER A 427 7.52 -0.07 -10.18
CA SER A 427 8.29 1.16 -10.43
C SER A 427 9.33 1.49 -9.37
N UNK A 428 10.19 2.02 -9.70
CA UNK A 428 11.30 2.23 -8.89
C UNK A 428 11.12 3.03 -7.65
N GLY A 429 10.57 4.05 -7.80
CA GLY A 429 10.46 5.08 -6.75
C GLY A 429 9.91 4.61 -5.38
N UNK A 430 8.98 3.99 -5.36
CA UNK A 430 8.35 3.59 -4.19
C UNK A 430 9.09 2.60 -3.38
N LYS A 431 9.65 1.64 -4.00
CA LYS A 431 10.48 0.58 -3.41
C LYS A 431 11.75 1.12 -2.76
N SER A 432 12.51 1.88 -3.52
CA SER A 432 13.80 2.42 -3.05
C SER A 432 13.63 3.42 -1.89
N VAL A 433 12.54 4.20 -1.90
CA VAL A 433 12.21 5.11 -0.78
C VAL A 433 11.99 4.32 0.51
N PHE A 434 11.22 3.24 0.45
CA PHE A 434 10.95 2.40 1.61
C PHE A 434 12.22 1.72 2.13
N ILE A 435 13.02 1.14 1.23
CA ILE A 435 14.30 0.49 1.59
C ILE A 435 15.24 1.52 2.23
N GLY A 436 15.37 2.68 1.62
CA GLY A 436 16.19 3.78 2.16
C GLY A 436 15.74 4.20 3.55
N TYR A 437 14.44 4.29 3.74
CA TYR A 437 13.84 4.64 5.02
C TYR A 437 14.17 3.61 6.11
N MET A 438 14.11 2.32 5.79
CA MET A 438 14.47 1.26 6.73
C MET A 438 15.98 1.27 7.04
N ALA A 439 16.82 1.41 6.01
CA ALA A 439 18.28 1.46 6.17
C ALA A 439 18.71 2.67 7.02
N ARG A 440 18.07 3.83 6.83
CA ARG A 440 18.34 5.03 7.64
C ARG A 440 18.05 4.80 9.12
N GLN A 441 16.99 4.06 9.45
CA GLN A 441 16.67 3.70 10.83
C GLN A 441 17.76 2.79 11.42
N ASP A 442 18.22 1.80 10.67
CA ASP A 442 19.31 0.91 11.12
C ASP A 442 20.59 1.70 11.37
N MET A 443 20.95 2.64 10.47
CA MET A 443 22.10 3.53 10.66
C MET A 443 21.99 4.29 11.98
N ARG A 444 20.82 4.86 12.23
CA ARG A 444 20.56 5.68 13.42
C ARG A 444 20.52 4.86 14.69
N ASN A 445 20.04 3.64 14.60
CA ASN A 445 19.95 2.75 15.77
C ASN A 445 21.29 2.10 16.14
N GLY A 446 22.30 2.28 15.31
CA GLY A 446 23.63 1.69 15.54
C GLY A 446 23.73 0.24 15.10
N ASP A 447 22.84 -0.22 14.23
CA ASP A 447 22.85 -1.59 13.74
C ASP A 447 23.84 -1.78 12.60
N GLY A 448 24.35 -3.01 12.47
CA GLY A 448 25.18 -3.40 11.33
C GLY A 448 24.32 -3.57 10.08
N LEU A 449 24.76 -3.05 8.94
CA LEU A 449 24.02 -3.18 7.68
C LEU A 449 24.94 -3.15 6.46
N CYS A 450 24.43 -3.74 5.39
CA CYS A 450 25.03 -3.65 4.06
C CYS A 450 23.94 -3.24 3.09
N VAL A 451 24.21 -2.24 2.25
CA VAL A 451 23.28 -1.83 1.17
C VAL A 451 24.00 -2.05 -0.17
N ILE A 452 23.44 -2.92 -1.01
CA ILE A 452 23.93 -3.15 -2.39
C ILE A 452 22.95 -2.44 -3.34
N ASP A 453 23.43 -1.37 -3.96
CA ASP A 453 22.64 -0.48 -4.82
C ASP A 453 23.24 -0.41 -6.22
N PRO A 454 22.62 -1.06 -7.23
CA PRO A 454 23.12 -0.98 -8.59
C PRO A 454 23.13 0.43 -9.20
N HIS A 455 22.25 1.30 -8.74
CA HIS A 455 22.08 2.65 -9.33
C HIS A 455 22.85 3.75 -8.60
N GLY A 456 22.94 3.68 -7.28
CA GLY A 456 23.64 4.62 -6.43
C GLY A 456 22.76 5.60 -5.65
N ASP A 457 21.55 5.86 -6.13
CA ASP A 457 20.63 6.82 -5.52
C ASP A 457 20.25 6.44 -4.07
N LEU A 458 20.04 5.14 -3.83
CA LEU A 458 19.70 4.62 -2.50
C LEU A 458 20.86 4.85 -1.51
N VAL A 459 22.10 4.58 -1.92
CA VAL A 459 23.29 4.82 -1.09
C VAL A 459 23.42 6.31 -0.77
N GLU A 460 23.24 7.18 -1.77
CA GLU A 460 23.30 8.63 -1.58
C GLU A 460 22.26 9.10 -0.54
N ASP A 461 21.05 8.55 -0.64
CA ASP A 461 19.95 8.87 0.27
C ASP A 461 20.29 8.43 1.71
N VAL A 462 20.77 7.19 1.89
CA VAL A 462 21.16 6.68 3.22
C VAL A 462 22.30 7.54 3.82
N LEU A 463 23.31 7.89 3.01
CA LEU A 463 24.44 8.74 3.45
C LEU A 463 23.96 10.11 3.94
N ALA A 464 23.05 10.75 3.20
CA ALA A 464 22.56 12.09 3.53
C ALA A 464 21.82 12.13 4.89
N PHE A 465 21.35 10.97 5.38
CA PHE A 465 20.66 10.86 6.67
C PHE A 465 21.50 10.15 7.74
N THR A 466 22.76 9.86 7.47
CA THR A 466 23.64 9.18 8.44
C THR A 466 24.01 10.13 9.57
N PRO A 467 23.80 9.75 10.84
CA PRO A 467 24.17 10.60 11.97
C PRO A 467 25.69 10.65 12.13
N LYS A 468 26.21 11.74 12.72
CA LYS A 468 27.65 12.01 12.86
C LYS A 468 28.44 10.91 13.60
N GLU A 469 27.78 10.27 14.58
CA GLU A 469 28.40 9.19 15.37
C GLU A 469 28.66 7.91 14.55
N ARG A 470 28.01 7.78 13.38
CA ARG A 470 28.20 6.65 12.46
C ARG A 470 29.24 6.93 11.37
N ALA A 471 29.72 8.17 11.28
CA ALA A 471 30.58 8.58 10.16
C ALA A 471 31.85 7.73 10.03
N ARG A 472 32.50 7.39 11.16
CA ARG A 472 33.73 6.59 11.19
C ARG A 472 33.46 5.09 10.99
N ASP A 473 32.24 4.65 11.24
CA ASP A 473 31.82 3.24 11.13
C ASP A 473 31.16 2.92 9.78
N THR A 474 31.18 3.88 8.84
CA THR A 474 30.56 3.72 7.54
C THR A 474 31.62 3.55 6.46
N VAL A 475 31.63 2.38 5.83
CA VAL A 475 32.47 2.06 4.66
C VAL A 475 31.65 2.32 3.41
N ILE A 476 32.13 3.20 2.54
CA ILE A 476 31.45 3.56 1.28
C ILE A 476 32.27 3.03 0.12
N PHE A 477 31.73 2.03 -0.58
CA PHE A 477 32.37 1.43 -1.74
C PHE A 477 31.78 2.04 -3.01
N ASP A 478 32.59 2.75 -3.78
CA ASP A 478 32.20 3.34 -5.05
C ASP A 478 33.22 2.98 -6.12
N PRO A 479 32.95 2.00 -7.02
CA PRO A 479 33.90 1.60 -8.05
C PRO A 479 34.12 2.66 -9.12
N ALA A 480 33.28 3.69 -9.19
CA ALA A 480 33.50 4.82 -10.12
C ALA A 480 34.62 5.77 -9.66
N ASP A 481 35.11 5.61 -8.42
CA ASP A 481 36.24 6.40 -7.91
C ASP A 481 37.56 5.79 -8.40
N ASP A 482 38.02 6.24 -9.55
CA ASP A 482 39.27 5.81 -10.14
C ASP A 482 40.51 6.23 -9.37
N GLU A 483 40.44 7.31 -8.61
CA GLU A 483 41.58 7.91 -7.93
C GLU A 483 42.03 7.12 -6.69
N TYR A 484 41.05 6.51 -6.00
CA TYR A 484 41.28 5.72 -4.78
C TYR A 484 40.56 4.37 -4.86
N PRO A 485 40.99 3.48 -5.77
CA PRO A 485 40.33 2.16 -5.88
C PRO A 485 40.40 1.38 -4.56
N MET A 486 39.29 0.79 -4.15
CA MET A 486 39.21 -0.09 -3.00
C MET A 486 39.34 -1.54 -3.45
N GLY A 487 40.25 -2.29 -2.89
CA GLY A 487 40.47 -3.72 -3.22
C GLY A 487 39.24 -4.55 -2.77
N LEU A 488 38.84 -5.48 -3.63
CA LEU A 488 37.81 -6.47 -3.33
C LEU A 488 38.23 -7.80 -3.96
N ASN A 489 38.90 -8.64 -3.18
CA ASN A 489 39.43 -9.91 -3.68
C ASN A 489 38.51 -11.08 -3.34
N MET A 490 37.89 -11.66 -4.36
CA MET A 490 37.04 -12.84 -4.23
C MET A 490 37.80 -14.04 -3.60
N LEU A 491 39.11 -14.18 -3.89
CA LEU A 491 39.94 -15.32 -3.51
C LEU A 491 40.72 -15.09 -2.19
N GLU A 492 40.48 -13.96 -1.50
CA GLU A 492 41.10 -13.70 -0.21
C GLU A 492 40.56 -14.60 0.87
N VAL A 493 41.43 -15.33 1.55
CA VAL A 493 41.08 -16.22 2.65
C VAL A 493 41.70 -15.65 3.93
N ILE A 494 40.88 -15.36 4.91
CA ILE A 494 41.25 -14.62 6.13
C ILE A 494 41.63 -15.57 7.29
N SER A 495 40.96 -16.73 7.38
CA SER A 495 41.16 -17.68 8.49
C SER A 495 42.59 -18.22 8.54
N GLN A 496 43.16 -18.20 9.73
CA GLN A 496 44.52 -18.76 9.99
C GLN A 496 44.48 -20.24 10.39
N ASP A 497 43.33 -20.73 10.89
CA ASP A 497 43.14 -22.12 11.26
C ASP A 497 43.14 -22.99 10.00
N PRO A 498 44.00 -24.04 9.91
CA PRO A 498 44.10 -24.85 8.68
C PRO A 498 42.80 -25.52 8.20
N GLU A 499 41.96 -25.99 9.12
CA GLU A 499 40.69 -26.64 8.77
C GLU A 499 39.67 -25.63 8.28
N LEU A 500 39.53 -24.49 8.96
CA LEU A 500 38.64 -23.42 8.56
C LEU A 500 39.11 -22.79 7.24
N ARG A 501 40.42 -22.59 7.08
CA ARG A 501 41.01 -22.08 5.85
C ARG A 501 40.69 -22.95 4.64
N LYS A 502 40.80 -24.26 4.78
CA LYS A 502 40.49 -25.23 3.72
C LYS A 502 39.01 -25.11 3.30
N ARG A 503 38.10 -25.02 4.27
CA ARG A 503 36.64 -24.83 4.00
C ARG A 503 36.36 -23.53 3.31
N GLU A 504 37.00 -22.43 3.74
CA GLU A 504 36.86 -21.11 3.10
C GLU A 504 37.36 -21.14 1.66
N MET A 505 38.49 -21.81 1.39
CA MET A 505 39.06 -21.96 0.04
C MET A 505 38.10 -22.71 -0.89
N ASP A 506 37.59 -23.86 -0.42
CA ASP A 506 36.63 -24.66 -1.19
C ASP A 506 35.36 -23.83 -1.49
N ARG A 507 34.87 -23.10 -0.50
CA ARG A 507 33.67 -22.24 -0.62
C ARG A 507 33.93 -21.11 -1.60
N ALA A 508 35.06 -20.42 -1.47
CA ALA A 508 35.43 -19.28 -2.37
C ALA A 508 35.55 -19.76 -3.82
N ALA A 509 36.15 -20.92 -4.05
CA ALA A 509 36.29 -21.50 -5.40
C ALA A 509 34.90 -21.85 -5.99
N MET A 510 34.03 -22.43 -5.20
CA MET A 510 32.66 -22.77 -5.60
C MET A 510 31.87 -21.48 -5.94
N ASP A 511 31.87 -20.50 -5.05
CA ASP A 511 31.15 -19.25 -5.23
C ASP A 511 31.66 -18.48 -6.44
N ALA A 512 32.99 -18.43 -6.64
CA ALA A 512 33.60 -17.78 -7.81
C ALA A 512 33.12 -18.46 -9.11
N THR A 513 33.05 -19.80 -9.11
CA THR A 513 32.53 -20.56 -10.25
C THR A 513 31.08 -20.20 -10.55
N GLU A 514 30.24 -20.15 -9.53
CA GLU A 514 28.82 -19.77 -9.66
C GLU A 514 28.66 -18.33 -10.21
N ILE A 515 29.52 -17.42 -9.77
CA ILE A 515 29.52 -16.02 -10.26
C ILE A 515 29.70 -15.99 -11.78
N PHE A 516 30.70 -16.73 -12.29
CA PHE A 516 30.97 -16.75 -13.71
C PHE A 516 29.90 -17.51 -14.51
N ILE A 517 29.30 -18.54 -13.93
CA ILE A 517 28.13 -19.20 -14.52
C ILE A 517 26.94 -18.21 -14.62
N LYS A 518 26.70 -17.45 -13.58
CA LYS A 518 25.61 -16.44 -13.57
C LYS A 518 25.82 -15.37 -14.65
N ILE A 519 27.08 -14.95 -14.82
CA ILE A 519 27.42 -13.87 -15.78
C ILE A 519 27.35 -14.37 -17.23
N PHE A 520 27.90 -15.55 -17.54
CA PHE A 520 28.08 -16.04 -18.90
C PHE A 520 27.11 -17.16 -19.31
N GLY A 521 26.47 -17.80 -18.34
CA GLY A 521 25.61 -18.97 -18.55
C GLY A 521 26.42 -20.27 -18.56
N ASP A 522 25.82 -21.40 -18.20
CA ASP A 522 26.46 -22.71 -18.10
C ASP A 522 26.77 -23.35 -19.47
N GLU A 523 26.13 -22.88 -20.53
CA GLU A 523 26.45 -23.28 -21.90
C GLU A 523 27.83 -22.74 -22.36
N ILE A 524 28.13 -21.51 -21.92
CA ILE A 524 29.38 -20.81 -22.25
C ILE A 524 30.47 -21.13 -21.24
N PHE A 525 30.15 -21.10 -19.96
CA PHE A 525 31.02 -21.45 -18.81
C PHE A 525 30.72 -22.90 -18.40
N GLY A 526 31.01 -23.84 -19.35
CA GLY A 526 30.60 -25.23 -19.20
C GLY A 526 31.45 -26.03 -18.21
N PRO A 527 31.09 -27.31 -17.94
CA PRO A 527 31.71 -28.14 -16.89
C PRO A 527 33.22 -28.25 -16.95
N ARG A 528 33.79 -28.29 -18.15
CA ARG A 528 35.24 -28.38 -18.35
C ARG A 528 35.96 -27.09 -17.94
N ILE A 529 35.41 -25.93 -18.38
CA ILE A 529 35.94 -24.62 -17.99
C ILE A 529 35.79 -24.43 -16.45
N GLN A 530 34.67 -24.85 -15.90
CA GLN A 530 34.43 -24.80 -14.45
C GLN A 530 35.50 -25.60 -13.70
N HIS A 531 35.84 -26.79 -14.18
CA HIS A 531 36.86 -27.67 -13.58
C HIS A 531 38.25 -27.02 -13.56
N TYR A 532 38.66 -26.43 -14.71
CA TYR A 532 39.94 -25.73 -14.80
C TYR A 532 39.94 -24.46 -13.93
N PHE A 533 38.87 -23.70 -13.95
CA PHE A 533 38.69 -22.44 -13.17
C PHE A 533 38.78 -22.75 -11.66
N ARG A 534 38.06 -23.76 -11.21
CA ARG A 534 38.04 -24.15 -9.79
C ARG A 534 39.45 -24.55 -9.31
N ASN A 535 40.16 -25.39 -10.07
CA ASN A 535 41.54 -25.80 -9.74
C ASN A 535 42.50 -24.62 -9.78
N GLY A 536 42.33 -23.68 -10.72
CA GLY A 536 43.12 -22.45 -10.78
C GLY A 536 42.90 -21.58 -9.52
N CYS A 537 41.65 -21.38 -9.11
CA CYS A 537 41.31 -20.61 -7.88
C CYS A 537 41.96 -21.27 -6.63
N LEU A 538 41.84 -22.58 -6.48
CA LEU A 538 42.41 -23.30 -5.36
C LEU A 538 43.93 -23.16 -5.34
N THR A 539 44.58 -23.26 -6.51
CA THR A 539 46.02 -23.10 -6.67
C THR A 539 46.49 -21.72 -6.18
N LEU A 540 45.81 -20.67 -6.61
CA LEU A 540 46.15 -19.30 -6.20
C LEU A 540 45.95 -19.07 -4.70
N MET A 541 44.94 -19.65 -4.12
CA MET A 541 44.64 -19.49 -2.68
C MET A 541 45.59 -20.23 -1.78
N GLU A 542 46.31 -21.24 -2.27
CA GLU A 542 47.34 -21.96 -1.52
C GLU A 542 48.60 -21.11 -1.23
N ASP A 543 48.82 -20.05 -2.03
CA ASP A 543 49.94 -19.15 -1.83
C ASP A 543 49.52 -18.04 -0.86
N VAL A 544 49.74 -18.27 0.42
CA VAL A 544 49.35 -17.38 1.51
C VAL A 544 50.14 -16.06 1.53
N GLU A 545 51.40 -16.13 1.11
CA GLU A 545 52.30 -14.96 1.18
C GLU A 545 52.04 -13.93 0.10
N ASP A 546 51.90 -14.39 -1.15
CA ASP A 546 51.69 -13.50 -2.32
C ASP A 546 50.21 -13.31 -2.60
N GLY A 547 49.43 -14.30 -2.22
CA GLY A 547 47.99 -14.33 -2.49
C GLY A 547 47.68 -14.59 -3.98
N GLY A 548 46.45 -14.46 -4.34
CA GLY A 548 45.98 -14.57 -5.71
C GLY A 548 44.64 -13.87 -5.89
N THR A 549 44.38 -13.46 -7.11
CA THR A 549 43.14 -12.74 -7.47
C THR A 549 42.51 -13.36 -8.72
N LEU A 550 41.29 -12.98 -9.02
CA LEU A 550 40.58 -13.45 -10.20
C LEU A 550 41.33 -13.15 -11.52
N ILE A 551 42.04 -12.04 -11.57
CA ILE A 551 42.80 -11.65 -12.77
C ILE A 551 44.07 -12.49 -12.98
N ASP A 552 44.53 -13.19 -11.93
CA ASP A 552 45.69 -14.10 -12.01
C ASP A 552 45.27 -15.48 -12.56
N VAL A 553 44.00 -15.85 -12.55
CA VAL A 553 43.53 -17.17 -13.00
C VAL A 553 43.91 -17.47 -14.44
N PRO A 554 43.62 -16.58 -15.44
CA PRO A 554 44.06 -16.85 -16.83
C PRO A 554 45.55 -16.98 -16.96
N ARG A 555 46.34 -16.26 -16.18
CA ARG A 555 47.81 -16.29 -16.22
C ARG A 555 48.37 -17.66 -15.88
N LEU A 556 47.73 -18.44 -14.99
CA LEU A 556 48.13 -19.80 -14.70
C LEU A 556 48.16 -20.70 -15.95
N PHE A 557 47.33 -20.42 -16.93
CA PHE A 557 47.15 -21.25 -18.12
C PHE A 557 47.91 -20.72 -19.34
N VAL A 558 48.43 -19.48 -19.27
CA VAL A 558 49.22 -18.84 -20.37
C VAL A 558 50.68 -18.63 -20.03
N ASP A 559 51.07 -18.55 -18.77
CA ASP A 559 52.43 -18.25 -18.32
C ASP A 559 53.00 -19.48 -17.55
N ASP A 560 53.82 -20.31 -18.23
CA ASP A 560 54.38 -21.53 -17.67
C ASP A 560 55.22 -21.28 -16.39
N ALA A 561 56.01 -20.21 -16.37
CA ALA A 561 56.86 -19.85 -15.23
C ALA A 561 56.01 -19.52 -14.00
N PHE A 562 54.95 -18.70 -14.22
CA PHE A 562 53.99 -18.33 -13.19
C PHE A 562 53.21 -19.56 -12.67
N MET A 563 52.80 -20.43 -13.59
CA MET A 563 52.09 -21.65 -13.26
C MET A 563 52.96 -22.55 -12.39
N LYS A 564 54.20 -22.81 -12.78
CA LYS A 564 55.14 -23.64 -12.02
C LYS A 564 55.40 -23.07 -10.62
N TYR A 565 55.56 -21.77 -10.51
CA TYR A 565 55.76 -21.08 -9.22
C TYR A 565 54.56 -21.29 -8.30
N LYS A 566 53.34 -21.03 -8.77
CA LYS A 566 52.17 -21.18 -7.97
C LYS A 566 51.87 -22.66 -7.60
N VAL A 567 52.09 -23.58 -8.54
CA VAL A 567 51.90 -25.05 -8.29
C VAL A 567 52.88 -25.55 -7.24
N SER A 568 54.11 -25.00 -7.18
CA SER A 568 55.09 -25.34 -6.15
C SER A 568 54.62 -25.04 -4.72
N LYS A 569 53.63 -24.12 -4.58
CA LYS A 569 53.05 -23.76 -3.25
C LYS A 569 51.87 -24.67 -2.87
N VAL A 570 51.35 -25.48 -3.79
CA VAL A 570 50.17 -26.32 -3.58
C VAL A 570 50.46 -27.48 -2.63
N LYS A 571 49.68 -27.58 -1.58
CA LYS A 571 49.77 -28.66 -0.60
C LYS A 571 48.68 -29.72 -0.80
N ASN A 572 47.51 -29.30 -1.34
CA ASN A 572 46.38 -30.19 -1.59
C ASN A 572 46.74 -31.22 -2.67
N PRO A 573 46.76 -32.52 -2.34
CA PRO A 573 47.18 -33.57 -3.30
C PRO A 573 46.24 -33.70 -4.51
N VAL A 574 44.96 -33.38 -4.36
CA VAL A 574 43.98 -33.43 -5.47
C VAL A 574 44.28 -32.33 -6.48
N VAL A 575 44.50 -31.10 -6.02
CA VAL A 575 44.86 -29.95 -6.86
C VAL A 575 46.21 -30.17 -7.54
N LYS A 576 47.18 -30.74 -6.80
CA LYS A 576 48.50 -31.08 -7.35
C LYS A 576 48.37 -32.12 -8.45
N SER A 577 47.56 -33.16 -8.23
CA SER A 577 47.24 -34.18 -9.22
C SER A 577 46.61 -33.61 -10.50
N PHE A 578 45.76 -32.62 -10.37
CA PHE A 578 45.24 -31.93 -11.55
C PHE A 578 46.35 -31.39 -12.44
N TRP A 579 47.31 -30.68 -11.85
CA TRP A 579 48.44 -30.06 -12.62
C TRP A 579 49.38 -31.12 -13.16
N ASP A 580 49.77 -32.13 -12.35
CA ASP A 580 50.80 -33.13 -12.69
C ASP A 580 50.28 -34.18 -13.68
N HIS A 581 49.01 -34.51 -13.65
CA HIS A 581 48.41 -35.60 -14.42
C HIS A 581 47.39 -35.19 -15.47
N GLU A 582 46.43 -34.36 -15.09
CA GLU A 582 45.36 -33.93 -16.05
C GLU A 582 45.86 -32.86 -16.99
N TYR A 583 46.34 -31.74 -16.46
CA TYR A 583 46.75 -30.58 -17.24
C TYR A 583 47.99 -30.88 -18.02
N ALA A 584 49.00 -31.52 -17.43
CA ALA A 584 50.25 -31.87 -18.07
C ALA A 584 50.04 -32.80 -19.28
N ASN A 585 49.06 -33.69 -19.20
CA ASN A 585 48.78 -34.71 -20.23
C ASN A 585 47.70 -34.23 -21.24
N THR A 586 47.21 -33.03 -21.11
CA THR A 586 46.26 -32.48 -22.06
C THR A 586 46.97 -32.11 -23.36
N UNK A 587 46.58 -32.48 -24.32
CA UNK A 587 47.11 -32.29 -25.54
C UNK A 587 47.30 -30.86 -25.91
N ASP A 588 48.26 -30.59 -26.69
CA ASP A 588 48.56 -29.19 -27.10
C ASP A 588 47.45 -28.57 -27.92
N ARG A 589 46.85 -29.31 -28.84
CA ARG A 589 45.75 -28.87 -29.65
C ARG A 589 44.55 -28.41 -28.78
N GLU A 590 44.26 -29.21 -27.81
CA GLU A 590 43.16 -28.96 -26.87
C GLU A 590 43.42 -27.72 -26.01
N LYS A 591 44.69 -27.57 -25.55
CA LYS A 591 45.12 -26.36 -24.80
C LYS A 591 44.97 -25.10 -25.70
N GLN A 592 45.38 -25.21 -26.96
CA GLN A 592 45.31 -24.09 -27.93
C GLN A 592 43.88 -23.65 -28.23
N GLU A 593 42.92 -24.56 -28.17
CA GLU A 593 41.50 -24.25 -28.37
C GLU A 593 40.85 -23.67 -27.10
N MET A 594 41.13 -24.31 -25.98
CA MET A 594 40.42 -24.03 -24.70
C MET A 594 40.98 -22.80 -23.96
N ILE A 595 42.30 -22.62 -23.91
CA ILE A 595 42.93 -21.54 -23.12
C ILE A 595 42.54 -20.16 -23.66
N PRO A 596 42.62 -19.86 -24.97
CA PRO A 596 42.13 -18.56 -25.44
C PRO A 596 40.64 -18.34 -25.17
N TYR A 597 39.83 -19.37 -25.32
CA TYR A 597 38.38 -19.31 -25.02
C TYR A 597 38.16 -18.98 -23.56
N PHE A 598 38.87 -19.66 -22.67
CA PHE A 598 38.81 -19.45 -21.22
C PHE A 598 39.24 -18.02 -20.83
N SER A 599 40.44 -17.60 -21.31
CA SER A 599 41.00 -16.29 -20.96
C SER A 599 40.18 -15.11 -21.50
N SER A 600 39.50 -15.33 -22.63
CA SER A 600 38.63 -14.29 -23.22
C SER A 600 37.49 -13.87 -22.29
N LYS A 601 37.07 -14.76 -21.38
CA LYS A 601 35.98 -14.44 -20.40
C LYS A 601 36.48 -13.46 -19.34
N PHE A 602 37.77 -13.38 -19.12
CA PHE A 602 38.38 -12.45 -18.16
C PHE A 602 38.80 -11.15 -18.83
N GLY A 603 38.94 -11.16 -20.17
CA GLY A 603 39.39 -9.99 -20.93
C GLY A 603 38.67 -8.68 -20.53
N PRO A 604 37.34 -8.65 -20.54
CA PRO A 604 36.59 -7.43 -20.16
C PRO A 604 36.97 -6.86 -18.78
N PHE A 605 37.31 -7.72 -17.83
CA PHE A 605 37.66 -7.31 -16.46
C PHE A 605 39.13 -6.90 -16.33
N ILE A 606 39.99 -7.50 -17.09
CA ILE A 606 41.46 -7.23 -17.11
C ILE A 606 41.78 -5.95 -17.87
N THR A 607 41.11 -5.74 -19.01
CA THR A 607 41.33 -4.55 -19.88
C THR A 607 40.70 -3.28 -19.31
N ASN A 608 39.65 -3.42 -18.51
CA ASN A 608 39.03 -2.28 -17.82
C ASN A 608 39.85 -1.91 -16.59
N THR A 609 40.58 -0.83 -16.63
CA THR A 609 41.49 -0.38 -15.57
C THR A 609 40.78 -0.22 -14.23
N THR A 610 39.57 0.34 -14.24
CA THR A 610 38.77 0.58 -13.02
C THR A 610 38.48 -0.73 -12.30
N ILE A 611 37.94 -1.72 -13.00
CA ILE A 611 37.54 -3.02 -12.41
C ILE A 611 38.80 -3.84 -12.07
N ARG A 612 39.79 -3.86 -12.93
CA ARG A 612 41.07 -4.52 -12.72
C ARG A 612 41.69 -4.06 -11.38
N ASN A 613 41.70 -2.75 -11.14
CA ASN A 613 42.25 -2.16 -9.92
C ASN A 613 41.48 -2.51 -8.65
N ILE A 614 40.22 -2.92 -8.78
CA ILE A 614 39.39 -3.34 -7.65
C ILE A 614 39.59 -4.85 -7.37
N ILE A 615 39.39 -5.69 -8.38
CA ILE A 615 39.42 -7.16 -8.20
C ILE A 615 40.85 -7.75 -8.25
N GLY A 616 41.84 -6.95 -8.69
CA GLY A 616 43.24 -7.39 -8.81
C GLY A 616 44.10 -7.11 -7.59
N GLN A 617 43.56 -6.43 -6.57
CA GLN A 617 44.31 -6.22 -5.32
C GLN A 617 44.23 -7.49 -4.47
N PRO A 618 45.37 -8.08 -4.03
CA PRO A 618 45.35 -9.33 -3.25
C PRO A 618 44.73 -9.17 -1.86
N LYS A 619 44.75 -7.96 -1.30
CA LYS A 619 44.11 -7.66 -0.03
C LYS A 619 42.88 -6.76 -0.24
N SER A 620 41.76 -7.19 0.28
CA SER A 620 40.53 -6.39 0.27
C SER A 620 40.70 -5.14 1.19
N ALA A 621 40.07 -4.04 0.83
CA ALA A 621 40.16 -2.77 1.53
C ALA A 621 39.60 -2.82 2.96
N PHE A 622 38.69 -3.76 3.23
CA PHE A 622 37.99 -3.90 4.52
C PHE A 622 37.65 -5.37 4.76
N ASN A 623 37.42 -5.71 6.02
CA ASN A 623 37.05 -7.06 6.46
C ASN A 623 35.54 -7.08 6.75
N ILE A 624 34.77 -7.81 5.97
CA ILE A 624 33.31 -7.90 6.09
C ILE A 624 32.90 -8.54 7.43
N ARG A 625 33.63 -9.58 7.90
CA ARG A 625 33.36 -10.19 9.22
C ARG A 625 33.49 -9.14 10.35
N GLU A 626 34.54 -8.31 10.29
CA GLU A 626 34.75 -7.22 11.26
C GLU A 626 33.62 -6.18 11.18
N ILE A 627 33.19 -5.81 9.97
CA ILE A 627 32.06 -4.89 9.76
C ILE A 627 30.81 -5.47 10.44
N MET A 628 30.56 -6.74 10.25
CA MET A 628 29.41 -7.48 10.79
C MET A 628 29.42 -7.52 12.32
N ASP A 629 30.54 -7.94 12.90
CA ASP A 629 30.67 -8.16 14.35
C ASP A 629 30.68 -6.82 15.13
N ASN A 630 31.16 -5.74 14.52
CA ASN A 630 31.24 -4.39 15.13
C ASN A 630 30.05 -3.52 14.76
N GLN A 631 29.01 -4.06 14.14
CA GLN A 631 27.79 -3.35 13.76
C GLN A 631 28.07 -2.09 12.91
N LYS A 632 29.03 -2.18 12.00
CA LYS A 632 29.39 -1.10 11.09
C LYS A 632 28.45 -1.13 9.86
N ALA A 633 28.53 -0.07 9.04
CA ALA A 633 27.73 0.04 7.81
C ALA A 633 28.63 -0.11 6.58
N LEU A 634 28.18 -0.93 5.61
CA LEU A 634 28.84 -1.09 4.32
C LEU A 634 27.87 -0.64 3.23
N LEU A 635 28.14 0.51 2.63
CA LEU A 635 27.29 1.09 1.59
C LEU A 635 27.97 0.87 0.24
N VAL A 636 27.38 -0.03 -0.58
CA VAL A 636 27.93 -0.43 -1.87
C VAL A 636 27.15 0.26 -2.99
N ASN A 637 27.70 1.34 -3.51
CA ASN A 637 27.20 2.05 -4.68
C ASN A 637 27.87 1.45 -5.92
N LEU A 638 27.17 0.60 -6.67
CA LEU A 638 27.76 -0.05 -7.85
C LEU A 638 27.81 0.86 -9.08
N SER A 639 27.11 2.00 -9.08
CA SER A 639 27.18 3.05 -10.12
C SER A 639 27.05 2.50 -11.52
N LYS A 640 26.15 1.63 -11.76
CA LYS A 640 25.92 0.89 -13.02
C LYS A 640 25.97 1.76 -14.29
N UNK A 641 25.54 2.78 -14.02
CA UNK A 641 25.50 3.69 -15.08
C UNK A 641 26.84 4.13 -15.49
N LYS A 642 27.78 4.24 -14.55
CA LYS A 642 29.17 4.72 -14.77
C LYS A 642 30.11 3.62 -15.16
N ILE A 643 30.01 2.43 -14.61
CA ILE A 643 30.96 1.34 -14.78
C ILE A 643 30.53 0.18 -15.70
N UNK A 644 29.25 0.18 -16.15
CA UNK A 644 28.70 -0.80 -16.99
C UNK A 644 28.07 -1.89 -16.20
N ALA A 645 27.09 -2.44 -16.81
CA ALA A 645 26.24 -3.43 -16.18
C ALA A 645 27.00 -4.72 -15.79
N LEU A 646 27.83 -5.21 -16.67
CA LEU A 646 28.64 -6.43 -16.46
C LEU A 646 29.52 -6.29 -15.22
N ASN A 647 30.20 -5.17 -15.11
CA ASN A 647 31.12 -4.88 -14.01
C ASN A 647 30.37 -4.72 -12.68
N ALA A 648 29.25 -4.02 -12.73
CA ALA A 648 28.38 -3.84 -11.54
C ALA A 648 27.86 -5.21 -11.07
N GLN A 649 27.46 -6.07 -12.00
CA GLN A 649 26.97 -7.41 -11.66
C GLN A 649 28.07 -8.25 -11.02
N LEU A 650 29.30 -8.25 -11.56
CA LEU A 650 30.43 -8.98 -11.00
C LEU A 650 30.70 -8.54 -9.55
N LEU A 651 30.82 -7.23 -9.32
CA LEU A 651 31.11 -6.70 -8.00
C LEU A 651 30.00 -7.02 -7.00
N GLY A 652 28.74 -6.89 -7.40
CA GLY A 652 27.58 -7.22 -6.55
C GLY A 652 27.55 -8.69 -6.16
N LEU A 653 27.85 -9.58 -7.12
CA LEU A 653 27.93 -11.04 -6.87
C LEU A 653 29.06 -11.37 -5.87
N ILE A 654 30.20 -10.70 -6.01
CA ILE A 654 31.33 -10.86 -5.07
C ILE A 654 30.91 -10.42 -3.67
N PHE A 655 30.22 -9.28 -3.52
CA PHE A 655 29.73 -8.80 -2.22
C PHE A 655 28.74 -9.77 -1.59
N VAL A 656 27.79 -10.29 -2.34
CA VAL A 656 26.80 -11.24 -1.81
C VAL A 656 27.53 -12.51 -1.28
N SER A 657 28.47 -13.04 -2.06
CA SER A 657 29.26 -14.21 -1.65
C SER A 657 30.09 -13.91 -0.40
N LYS A 658 30.79 -12.79 -0.37
CA LYS A 658 31.66 -12.41 0.77
C LYS A 658 30.85 -12.18 2.04
N VAL A 659 29.68 -11.57 1.95
CA VAL A 659 28.78 -11.36 3.10
C VAL A 659 28.28 -12.71 3.62
N ASN A 660 27.91 -13.62 2.73
CA ASN A 660 27.49 -14.97 3.12
C ASN A 660 28.63 -15.74 3.82
N MET A 661 29.85 -15.70 3.27
CA MET A 661 31.03 -16.34 3.85
C MET A 661 31.32 -15.79 5.24
N ALA A 662 31.24 -14.46 5.40
CA ALA A 662 31.45 -13.80 6.70
C ALA A 662 30.39 -14.24 7.73
N ALA A 663 29.14 -14.31 7.31
CA ALA A 663 28.05 -14.78 8.19
C ALA A 663 28.27 -16.22 8.64
N MET A 664 28.57 -17.12 7.69
CA MET A 664 28.80 -18.55 7.97
C MET A 664 30.00 -18.75 8.91
N SER A 665 31.04 -17.92 8.76
CA SER A 665 32.23 -17.99 9.63
C SER A 665 31.92 -17.71 11.10
N ARG A 666 30.76 -17.12 11.40
CA ARG A 666 30.27 -16.89 12.76
C ARG A 666 29.93 -18.18 13.52
N ALA A 667 30.05 -19.33 12.88
CA ALA A 667 29.96 -20.61 13.55
C ALA A 667 31.03 -20.77 14.66
N ASP A 668 32.09 -19.97 14.62
CA ASP A 668 33.17 -19.95 15.60
C ASP A 668 32.81 -19.20 16.91
N MET A 669 31.58 -18.63 16.99
CA MET A 669 31.13 -17.89 18.17
C MET A 669 29.72 -18.32 18.59
N PRO A 670 29.38 -18.18 19.90
CA PRO A 670 28.01 -18.49 20.38
C PRO A 670 26.94 -17.64 19.70
N GLU A 671 25.76 -18.25 19.48
CA GLU A 671 24.64 -17.57 18.78
C GLU A 671 24.19 -16.26 19.45
N ASP A 672 24.23 -16.22 20.78
CA ASP A 672 23.80 -15.07 21.56
C ASP A 672 24.80 -13.88 21.52
N GLU A 673 26.04 -14.14 21.10
CA GLU A 673 27.05 -13.09 20.91
C GLU A 673 27.00 -12.49 19.51
N ARG A 674 26.37 -13.21 18.56
CA ARG A 674 26.26 -12.71 17.17
C ARG A 674 25.36 -11.48 17.10
N LYS A 675 25.82 -10.45 16.43
CA LYS A 675 25.08 -9.17 16.26
C LYS A 675 24.24 -9.25 14.98
N ASP A 676 23.03 -8.71 15.04
CA ASP A 676 22.17 -8.62 13.86
C ASP A 676 22.85 -7.82 12.77
N PHE A 677 22.76 -8.29 11.53
CA PHE A 677 23.28 -7.62 10.35
C PHE A 677 22.23 -7.66 9.25
N PHE A 678 21.85 -6.48 8.75
CA PHE A 678 20.77 -6.31 7.77
C PHE A 678 21.36 -6.03 6.40
N MET A 679 21.12 -6.94 5.46
CA MET A 679 21.63 -6.84 4.09
C MET A 679 20.49 -6.44 3.14
N TYR A 680 20.57 -5.24 2.62
CA TYR A 680 19.61 -4.67 1.65
C TYR A 680 20.16 -4.89 0.25
N VAL A 681 19.41 -5.59 -0.60
CA VAL A 681 19.82 -5.85 -1.99
C VAL A 681 18.73 -5.36 -2.93
N ASP A 682 18.96 -4.21 -3.55
CA ASP A 682 18.05 -3.69 -4.59
C ASP A 682 18.37 -4.37 -5.91
N GLU A 683 17.32 -4.62 -6.70
CA GLU A 683 17.41 -5.34 -7.98
C GLU A 683 18.12 -6.71 -7.80
N PHE A 684 17.71 -7.46 -6.76
CA PHE A 684 18.43 -8.66 -6.31
C PHE A 684 18.51 -9.77 -7.36
N GLN A 685 17.64 -9.79 -8.36
CA GLN A 685 17.68 -10.75 -9.45
C GLN A 685 19.03 -10.76 -10.18
N ASN A 686 19.75 -9.63 -10.16
CA ASN A 686 21.08 -9.52 -10.77
C ASN A 686 22.15 -10.30 -9.98
N PHE A 687 21.88 -10.58 -8.70
CA PHE A 687 22.85 -11.14 -7.76
C PHE A 687 22.40 -12.50 -7.20
N ALA A 688 21.26 -13.00 -7.67
CA ALA A 688 20.68 -14.25 -7.18
C ALA A 688 21.36 -15.47 -7.83
N THR A 689 22.11 -16.22 -7.03
CA THR A 689 22.82 -17.44 -7.36
C THR A 689 22.35 -18.57 -6.40
N GLU A 690 22.94 -19.76 -6.47
CA GLU A 690 22.68 -20.82 -5.50
C GLU A 690 23.07 -20.36 -4.09
N THR A 691 24.16 -19.59 -3.96
CA THR A 691 24.59 -18.95 -2.71
C THR A 691 23.45 -18.11 -2.09
N PHE A 692 22.71 -17.40 -2.90
CA PHE A 692 21.57 -16.59 -2.45
C PHE A 692 20.48 -17.49 -1.85
N GLY A 693 20.22 -18.66 -2.45
CA GLY A 693 19.27 -19.65 -1.91
C GLY A 693 19.70 -20.20 -0.55
N GLU A 694 21.00 -20.40 -0.35
CA GLU A 694 21.56 -20.82 0.95
C GLU A 694 21.39 -19.73 2.02
N ILE A 695 21.61 -18.46 1.66
CA ILE A 695 21.39 -17.34 2.57
C ILE A 695 19.93 -17.38 3.08
N LEU A 696 18.99 -17.55 2.18
CA LEU A 696 17.57 -17.60 2.52
C LEU A 696 17.22 -18.74 3.49
N SER A 697 17.86 -19.88 3.34
CA SER A 697 17.54 -21.07 4.16
C SER A 697 18.32 -21.14 5.48
N GLU A 698 19.56 -20.64 5.53
CA GLU A 698 20.48 -20.91 6.64
C GLU A 698 21.02 -19.69 7.41
N ALA A 699 21.07 -18.52 6.77
CA ALA A 699 21.77 -17.36 7.34
C ALA A 699 21.14 -16.78 8.61
N ARG A 700 19.87 -17.08 8.87
CA ARG A 700 19.15 -16.61 10.05
C ARG A 700 19.88 -16.96 11.36
N LYS A 701 20.40 -18.19 11.49
CA LYS A 701 21.13 -18.64 12.70
C LYS A 701 22.44 -17.90 12.91
N TYR A 702 22.96 -17.29 11.84
CA TYR A 702 24.17 -16.46 11.90
C TYR A 702 23.87 -14.96 12.01
N LYS A 703 22.58 -14.63 12.25
CA LYS A 703 22.09 -13.25 12.42
C LYS A 703 22.28 -12.37 11.17
N LEU A 704 22.22 -12.98 9.99
CA LEU A 704 22.17 -12.25 8.71
C LEU A 704 20.70 -12.22 8.23
N ALA A 705 20.12 -11.03 8.17
CA ALA A 705 18.76 -10.80 7.67
C ALA A 705 18.83 -10.16 6.29
N LEU A 706 18.14 -10.75 5.32
CA LEU A 706 18.16 -10.30 3.93
C LEU A 706 16.89 -9.53 3.60
N ILE A 707 17.03 -8.33 3.06
CA ILE A 707 15.94 -7.49 2.55
C ILE A 707 16.13 -7.41 1.03
N MET A 708 15.24 -8.07 0.30
CA MET A 708 15.35 -8.27 -1.15
C MET A 708 14.30 -7.46 -1.88
N ALA A 709 14.71 -6.76 -2.91
CA ALA A 709 13.77 -5.96 -3.70
C ALA A 709 14.02 -6.10 -5.20
N HIS A 710 12.94 -6.21 -5.98
CA HIS A 710 13.01 -6.24 -7.45
C HIS A 710 11.69 -5.77 -8.08
N GLN A 711 11.59 -5.90 -9.42
CA GLN A 711 10.48 -5.28 -10.17
C GLN A 711 9.35 -6.25 -10.52
N PHE A 712 9.66 -7.49 -10.92
CA PHE A 712 8.62 -8.48 -11.26
C PHE A 712 9.12 -9.93 -11.09
N ILE A 713 8.23 -10.82 -10.71
CA ILE A 713 8.51 -12.20 -10.28
C ILE A 713 9.21 -13.02 -11.38
N ALA A 714 8.86 -12.80 -12.64
CA ALA A 714 9.47 -13.52 -13.76
C ALA A 714 11.01 -13.36 -13.83
N GLN A 715 11.56 -12.28 -13.24
CA GLN A 715 13.02 -12.08 -13.18
C GLN A 715 13.75 -13.16 -12.35
N ILE A 716 13.04 -13.82 -11.46
CA ILE A 716 13.61 -14.86 -10.56
C ILE A 716 13.01 -16.26 -10.82
N GLY A 717 12.26 -16.36 -11.88
CA GLY A 717 11.73 -17.65 -12.33
C GLY A 717 12.77 -18.47 -13.05
N UNK A 718 12.51 -19.54 -13.27
CA UNK A 718 13.33 -20.43 -13.86
C UNK A 718 13.98 -19.89 -15.07
N SER A 719 15.15 -19.94 -15.07
CA SER A 719 16.00 -19.69 -16.23
C SER A 719 15.95 -20.89 -17.19
N SER A 720 15.90 -20.62 -18.46
CA SER A 720 15.99 -21.62 -19.53
C SER A 720 17.30 -22.44 -19.35
N GLY A 721 17.20 -23.68 -18.96
CA GLY A 721 18.36 -24.57 -18.75
C GLY A 721 18.49 -25.19 -17.36
N GLN A 722 17.69 -24.76 -16.39
CA GLN A 722 17.69 -25.36 -15.04
C GLN A 722 17.04 -26.75 -15.07
N LYS A 723 17.80 -27.73 -14.54
CA LYS A 723 17.25 -29.09 -14.38
C LYS A 723 16.10 -29.08 -13.38
N UNK A 724 15.29 -29.56 -13.64
CA UNK A 724 14.12 -29.71 -12.90
C UNK A 724 14.17 -30.05 -11.47
N ASP A 725 15.18 -30.69 -11.11
CA ASP A 725 15.31 -31.23 -9.77
C ASP A 725 15.80 -30.22 -8.72
N LYS A 726 16.16 -29.00 -9.09
CA LYS A 726 16.60 -27.97 -8.14
C LYS A 726 15.53 -26.88 -7.95
N PRO A 727 15.22 -26.47 -6.70
CA PRO A 727 14.28 -25.39 -6.45
C PRO A 727 14.77 -24.08 -7.11
N SER A 728 13.86 -23.38 -7.75
CA SER A 728 14.17 -22.07 -8.37
C SER A 728 14.44 -21.04 -7.29
N ILE A 729 15.09 -19.94 -7.64
CA ILE A 729 15.26 -18.78 -6.73
C ILE A 729 13.90 -18.29 -6.25
N LYS A 730 12.90 -18.30 -7.13
CA LYS A 730 11.52 -17.97 -6.79
C LYS A 730 10.98 -18.85 -5.66
N ASP A 731 11.16 -20.19 -5.77
CA ASP A 731 10.70 -21.12 -4.74
C ASP A 731 11.45 -20.90 -3.42
N ALA A 732 12.75 -20.64 -3.48
CA ALA A 732 13.56 -20.34 -2.29
C ALA A 732 13.08 -19.06 -1.60
N VAL A 733 12.78 -18.02 -2.36
CA VAL A 733 12.29 -16.72 -1.82
C VAL A 733 10.93 -16.91 -1.13
N PHE A 734 9.95 -17.46 -1.84
CA PHE A 734 8.59 -17.59 -1.30
C PHE A 734 8.49 -18.66 -0.22
N GLY A 735 9.40 -19.64 -0.21
CA GLY A 735 9.47 -20.66 0.84
C GLY A 735 10.14 -20.20 2.13
N ASN A 736 11.02 -19.21 2.07
CA ASN A 736 11.84 -18.81 3.22
C ASN A 736 11.62 -17.37 3.72
N ALA A 737 11.13 -16.46 2.87
CA ALA A 737 10.89 -15.09 3.31
C ALA A 737 9.69 -15.03 4.25
N GLY A 738 9.92 -14.64 5.49
CA GLY A 738 8.87 -14.54 6.51
C GLY A 738 7.96 -13.34 6.30
N THR A 739 8.46 -12.29 5.65
CA THR A 739 7.70 -11.07 5.34
C THR A 739 7.68 -10.86 3.83
N ILE A 740 6.47 -10.74 3.28
CA ILE A 740 6.21 -10.49 1.86
C ILE A 740 5.47 -9.17 1.74
N MET A 741 6.00 -8.26 0.91
CA MET A 741 5.48 -6.90 0.78
C MET A 741 5.38 -6.54 -0.70
N SER A 742 4.18 -6.14 -1.14
CA SER A 742 3.96 -5.73 -2.52
C SER A 742 3.41 -4.31 -2.61
N PHE A 743 4.09 -3.49 -3.38
CA PHE A 743 3.58 -2.22 -3.90
C PHE A 743 2.73 -2.53 -5.14
N LYS A 744 2.49 -1.53 -5.98
CA LYS A 744 1.76 -1.71 -7.24
C LYS A 744 2.55 -2.64 -8.19
N VAL A 745 1.88 -3.69 -8.68
CA VAL A 745 2.47 -4.71 -9.57
C VAL A 745 1.64 -4.89 -10.84
N GLY A 746 2.18 -5.62 -11.79
CA GLY A 746 1.48 -6.00 -13.03
C GLY A 746 0.54 -7.19 -12.82
N ALA A 747 -0.22 -7.52 -13.87
CA ALA A 747 -1.23 -8.58 -13.82
C ALA A 747 -0.64 -9.97 -13.52
N ASP A 748 0.47 -10.33 -14.14
CA ASP A 748 1.12 -11.64 -13.95
C ASP A 748 1.60 -11.82 -12.51
N ASP A 749 2.20 -10.77 -11.93
CA ASP A 749 2.64 -10.76 -10.54
C ASP A 749 1.43 -10.84 -9.59
N ALA A 750 0.36 -10.12 -9.91
CA ALA A 750 -0.86 -10.12 -9.10
C ALA A 750 -1.51 -11.50 -9.07
N GLU A 751 -1.49 -12.24 -10.18
CA GLU A 751 -1.99 -13.62 -10.24
C GLU A 751 -1.23 -14.53 -9.27
N TYR A 752 0.09 -14.39 -9.20
CA TYR A 752 0.92 -15.16 -8.25
C TYR A 752 0.67 -14.73 -6.80
N LEU A 753 0.66 -13.41 -6.56
CA LEU A 753 0.49 -12.85 -5.21
C LEU A 753 -0.91 -13.10 -4.64
N GLU A 754 -1.93 -13.25 -5.47
CA GLU A 754 -3.30 -13.60 -5.03
C GLU A 754 -3.28 -14.89 -4.22
N LYS A 755 -2.48 -15.88 -4.63
CA LYS A 755 -2.33 -17.16 -3.92
C LYS A 755 -1.66 -16.95 -2.55
N GLU A 756 -0.67 -16.07 -2.49
CA GLU A 756 0.02 -15.72 -1.24
C GLU A 756 -0.87 -14.95 -0.26
N TYR A 757 -1.77 -14.10 -0.77
CA TYR A 757 -2.62 -13.22 0.03
C TYR A 757 -4.03 -13.78 0.24
N ALA A 758 -4.32 -14.99 -0.28
CA ALA A 758 -5.64 -15.61 -0.16
C ALA A 758 -6.05 -15.80 1.31
N PRO A 759 -7.34 -15.69 1.63
CA PRO A 759 -8.47 -15.39 0.76
C PRO A 759 -8.86 -13.89 0.68
N LEU A 760 -8.04 -13.00 1.27
CA LEU A 760 -8.42 -11.61 1.55
C LEU A 760 -8.29 -10.66 0.35
N LEU A 761 -7.37 -10.95 -0.58
CA LEU A 761 -7.09 -10.07 -1.72
C LEU A 761 -7.27 -10.80 -3.04
N SER A 762 -7.96 -10.14 -3.98
CA SER A 762 -8.06 -10.57 -5.37
C SER A 762 -6.97 -9.92 -6.22
N GLN A 763 -6.78 -10.39 -7.45
CA GLN A 763 -5.87 -9.77 -8.42
C GLN A 763 -6.19 -8.28 -8.63
N GLN A 764 -7.46 -7.94 -8.70
CA GLN A 764 -7.92 -6.56 -8.89
C GLN A 764 -7.51 -5.66 -7.73
N ASP A 765 -7.61 -6.17 -6.50
CA ASP A 765 -7.19 -5.44 -5.29
C ASP A 765 -5.69 -5.14 -5.33
N ILE A 766 -4.89 -6.15 -5.71
CA ILE A 766 -3.42 -6.05 -5.73
C ILE A 766 -2.95 -5.06 -6.81
N ILE A 767 -3.54 -5.12 -8.00
CA ILE A 767 -3.23 -4.21 -9.11
C ILE A 767 -3.67 -2.77 -8.78
N GLY A 768 -4.81 -2.63 -8.12
CA GLY A 768 -5.46 -1.35 -7.84
C GLY A 768 -4.86 -0.55 -6.68
N ILE A 769 -3.87 -1.08 -5.97
CA ILE A 769 -3.33 -0.40 -4.78
C ILE A 769 -2.77 1.00 -5.13
N ALA A 770 -2.97 1.96 -4.23
CA ALA A 770 -2.50 3.34 -4.40
C ALA A 770 -0.97 3.44 -4.35
N ASN A 771 -0.43 4.49 -4.93
CA ASN A 771 1.01 4.78 -4.88
C ASN A 771 1.44 4.99 -3.43
N PHE A 772 2.66 4.57 -3.09
CA PHE A 772 3.24 4.65 -1.73
C PHE A 772 2.48 3.83 -0.68
N THR A 773 1.61 2.91 -1.13
CA THR A 773 0.87 1.98 -0.27
C THR A 773 1.26 0.56 -0.65
N THR A 774 1.31 -0.33 0.34
CA THR A 774 1.67 -1.74 0.14
C THR A 774 0.64 -2.66 0.77
N TYR A 775 0.55 -3.89 0.24
CA TYR A 775 0.01 -5.03 0.99
C TYR A 775 1.18 -5.80 1.58
N VAL A 776 1.07 -6.21 2.83
CA VAL A 776 2.14 -6.89 3.55
C VAL A 776 1.61 -8.06 4.37
N LYS A 777 2.34 -9.19 4.29
CA LYS A 777 2.23 -10.31 5.23
C LYS A 777 3.46 -10.22 6.13
N LEU A 778 3.27 -9.79 7.35
CA LEU A 778 4.36 -9.51 8.29
C LEU A 778 4.68 -10.73 9.14
N ASN A 779 5.97 -11.02 9.30
CA ASN A 779 6.42 -12.04 10.25
C ASN A 779 6.36 -11.47 11.68
N ILE A 780 5.60 -12.10 12.56
CA ILE A 780 5.53 -11.75 13.99
C ILE A 780 5.67 -13.05 14.80
N ASN A 781 6.70 -13.13 15.64
CA ASN A 781 6.99 -14.29 16.49
C ASN A 781 7.06 -15.61 15.68
N ASN A 782 7.75 -15.56 14.53
CA ASN A 782 7.95 -16.72 13.63
C ASN A 782 6.66 -17.21 12.95
N ALA A 783 5.61 -16.42 12.98
CA ALA A 783 4.35 -16.70 12.27
C ALA A 783 4.02 -15.57 11.31
N THR A 784 3.57 -15.94 10.13
CA THR A 784 3.16 -14.94 9.12
C THR A 784 1.73 -14.50 9.39
N THR A 785 1.49 -13.18 9.43
CA THR A 785 0.16 -12.60 9.63
C THR A 785 -0.71 -12.73 8.38
N ARG A 786 -2.01 -12.45 8.54
CA ARG A 786 -2.88 -12.19 7.40
C ARG A 786 -2.42 -10.92 6.70
N PRO A 787 -2.62 -10.81 5.39
CA PRO A 787 -2.23 -9.60 4.70
C PRO A 787 -3.04 -8.38 5.18
N PHE A 788 -2.38 -7.23 5.20
CA PHE A 788 -3.00 -5.94 5.50
C PHE A 788 -2.32 -4.86 4.67
N ASP A 789 -2.98 -3.72 4.53
CA ASP A 789 -2.42 -2.57 3.80
C ASP A 789 -1.64 -1.67 4.73
N MET A 790 -0.63 -1.01 4.18
CA MET A 790 0.24 -0.12 4.93
C MET A 790 0.69 1.04 4.04
N LYS A 791 0.57 2.25 4.56
CA LYS A 791 1.10 3.46 3.89
C LYS A 791 2.55 3.66 4.31
N THR A 792 3.40 3.98 3.33
CA THR A 792 4.81 4.25 3.61
C THR A 792 5.00 5.72 4.02
N ILE A 793 6.11 5.99 4.73
CA ILE A 793 6.42 7.31 5.28
C ILE A 793 7.45 7.98 4.37
N TRP A 794 7.26 9.27 4.14
CA TRP A 794 8.25 10.14 3.52
C TRP A 794 8.73 11.15 4.56
N ASP A 795 10.03 11.15 4.84
CA ASP A 795 10.62 12.05 5.84
C ASP A 795 11.96 12.59 5.33
N ASN A 796 12.08 13.90 5.21
CA ASN A 796 13.30 14.60 4.80
C ASN A 796 13.98 15.36 5.96
N ASN A 797 13.48 15.19 7.18
CA ASN A 797 14.10 15.81 8.35
C ASN A 797 15.49 15.22 8.57
N TYR A 798 16.43 16.08 8.94
CA TYR A 798 17.82 15.74 9.25
C TYR A 798 18.66 15.34 8.02
N LYS A 799 18.21 15.65 6.81
CA LYS A 799 19.02 15.45 5.59
C LYS A 799 20.23 16.41 5.58
N ASN A 800 21.42 15.85 5.43
CA ASN A 800 22.66 16.62 5.42
C ASN A 800 23.58 16.17 4.28
N VAL A 801 23.48 16.82 3.14
CA VAL A 801 24.24 16.50 1.93
C VAL A 801 25.74 16.81 2.11
N GLU A 802 26.06 17.86 2.85
CA GLU A 802 27.47 18.26 3.08
C GLU A 802 28.19 17.23 3.96
N ALA A 803 27.53 16.71 5.00
CA ALA A 803 28.06 15.63 5.83
C ALA A 803 28.31 14.37 4.99
N ALA A 804 27.42 14.07 4.04
CA ALA A 804 27.58 12.94 3.13
C ALA A 804 28.87 13.06 2.29
N LYS A 805 29.17 14.25 1.78
CA LYS A 805 30.39 14.52 1.01
C LYS A 805 31.65 14.30 1.87
N ILE A 806 31.64 14.78 3.12
CA ILE A 806 32.74 14.63 4.07
C ILE A 806 32.98 13.14 4.38
N MET A 807 31.90 12.38 4.59
CA MET A 807 31.97 10.93 4.86
C MET A 807 32.56 10.15 3.68
N LYS A 808 32.15 10.49 2.45
CA LYS A 808 32.71 9.88 1.23
C LYS A 808 34.23 10.13 1.15
N GLU A 809 34.66 11.37 1.37
CA GLU A 809 36.06 11.75 1.29
C GLU A 809 36.90 11.04 2.39
N TYR A 810 36.35 10.94 3.59
CA TYR A 810 36.96 10.19 4.69
C TYR A 810 37.12 8.70 4.35
N SER A 811 36.02 8.07 3.86
CA SER A 811 36.01 6.64 3.54
C SER A 811 36.97 6.29 2.39
N ARG A 812 36.98 7.11 1.33
CA ARG A 812 37.88 6.86 0.20
C ARG A 812 39.34 6.92 0.56
N LYS A 813 39.71 7.87 1.44
CA LYS A 813 41.10 8.02 1.92
C LYS A 813 41.52 6.96 2.93
N LYS A 814 40.56 6.48 3.74
CA LYS A 814 40.82 5.46 4.76
C LYS A 814 40.97 4.06 4.15
N TYR A 815 40.10 3.71 3.20
CA TYR A 815 40.00 2.33 2.67
C TYR A 815 40.60 2.20 1.26
N GLY A 816 40.60 3.27 0.47
CA GLY A 816 41.15 3.26 -0.87
C GLY A 816 42.66 3.44 -0.89
N ARG A 817 43.30 2.98 -1.96
CA ARG A 817 44.74 3.18 -2.22
C ARG A 817 44.89 4.05 -3.46
N LYS A 818 45.88 4.95 -3.45
CA LYS A 818 46.14 5.79 -4.63
C LYS A 818 46.35 4.94 -5.89
N LYS A 819 45.64 5.30 -6.94
CA LYS A 819 45.67 4.60 -8.24
C LYS A 819 47.04 4.27 -8.73
N LYS A 820 47.99 5.21 -8.61
CA LYS A 820 49.40 5.06 -9.04
C LYS A 820 50.06 3.77 -8.49
N TYR A 821 49.90 3.54 -7.18
CA TYR A 821 50.52 2.38 -6.52
C TYR A 821 49.80 1.08 -6.87
N VAL A 822 48.45 1.15 -7.02
CA VAL A 822 47.65 0.01 -7.42
C VAL A 822 48.01 -0.42 -8.87
N ASP A 823 48.11 0.54 -9.79
CA ASP A 823 48.52 0.29 -11.19
C ASP A 823 49.88 -0.41 -11.23
N MET A 824 50.85 0.07 -10.49
CA MET A 824 52.20 -0.53 -10.43
C MET A 824 52.16 -1.97 -9.94
N GLU A 825 51.45 -2.23 -8.86
CA GLU A 825 51.32 -3.56 -8.26
C GLU A 825 50.64 -4.56 -9.27
N ILE A 826 49.54 -4.12 -9.86
CA ILE A 826 48.77 -4.97 -10.77
C ILE A 826 49.55 -5.25 -12.08
N GLU A 827 50.23 -4.26 -12.61
CA GLU A 827 51.08 -4.42 -13.81
C GLU A 827 52.19 -5.42 -13.55
N ALA A 828 52.84 -5.35 -12.36
CA ALA A 828 53.85 -6.32 -11.94
C ALA A 828 53.24 -7.74 -11.82
N ARG A 829 52.04 -7.86 -11.21
CA ARG A 829 51.36 -9.15 -11.06
C ARG A 829 50.92 -9.76 -12.40
N LEU A 830 50.61 -8.93 -13.41
CA LEU A 830 50.24 -9.37 -14.75
C LEU A 830 51.45 -9.73 -15.59
N GLY A 831 52.69 -9.45 -15.12
CA GLY A 831 53.90 -9.71 -15.82
C GLY A 831 54.13 -8.78 -17.05
N ILE A 832 53.62 -7.56 -16.99
CA ILE A 832 53.71 -6.57 -18.08
C ILE A 832 55.01 -5.74 -17.96
N THR A 833 55.62 -5.67 -16.79
CA THR A 833 56.83 -4.91 -16.49
C THR A 833 58.07 -5.82 -16.41
#